data_ac085720c740a0b347a4f5270ccdc233
#
_entry.id   ac085720c740a0b347a4f5270ccdc233
#
_cell.length_a   1.000
_cell.length_b   1.000
_cell.length_c   1.000
_cell.angle_alpha   90.00
_cell.angle_beta   90.00
_cell.angle_gamma   90.00
#
_symmetry.space_group_name_H-M   'P 1'
#
loop_
_entity.id
_entity.type
_entity.pdbx_description
1 polymer ?
#
loop_
_entity_poly.entity_id
_entity_poly.type
_entity_poly.pdbx_seq_one_letter_code
_entity_poly.pdbx_strand_id
1 'polypeptide(L)'
;MSNADKVEKLRAKAKALHGAWQLDEAELLYRRILELHRTDLEARHMIAVLRLQQGRVAEALEMFEPLAAEAPGDADIRAHRGQALKELGRRDEALADFDHALALKPSNVLPLLYRGNLLREAGLFAQALESYDRLLLVAPGYDEAWFCRGSTLWLMDRFEDALASYAKALERNPGRFSAAFNSGNVLLMLERYDEAFAAFEKARALAPDHLYVLGGLASAVQGGCDLLRWPKYQAQAVKAVRDQSKVIAPLVYLPFCDDGALRRRCSERFVADRVPILGPPLWNGRHYSHDRIRIAYLSADFRQHATADLIAGLIERHDRRRFEVSAFSFSRDDGSAMRERLIRGFDRFEDVRVRSDAEVARLLRDGEFDIAVDLKGHTEGSRPGILAHRPCPVQVSYLGYPGTIGAPWLDYILADARVLPLEQQIHYSEKIVHLPHCYQVNDSTRAIGETPTRAEAGLPDDVFVFCCFNAPWKLTPAMFDVWMRLLKAVPASVLWLLDDNATARRNLASAAVAQGVDPGRLIFAPRIPSAAHLARHRLADLFLDTLPYNAHTTASDALWAGLPVLTCLGTQFDGRVAASLLETVGLPELVTRSMEEYEALALALARDPHRLGSLRARLEETVPTSPLYDTDGFRRSLEAAYRRMVEISRAGRAPESFAVPG
;
A
#
# COMPACT_ATOMS: atom_id res chain seq x y z
N MET A 1 -32.85 34.72 -49.50
CA MET A 1 -32.24 34.47 -48.20
C MET A 1 -31.17 35.51 -47.98
N SER A 2 -31.26 36.24 -46.89
CA SER A 2 -30.23 37.22 -46.54
C SER A 2 -28.91 36.48 -46.14
N ASN A 3 -27.78 37.21 -46.12
CA ASN A 3 -26.52 36.63 -45.64
C ASN A 3 -26.65 36.17 -44.17
N ALA A 4 -27.44 36.88 -43.35
CA ALA A 4 -27.73 36.51 -41.99
C ALA A 4 -28.47 35.15 -41.88
N ASP A 5 -29.50 34.93 -42.73
CA ASP A 5 -30.24 33.64 -42.77
C ASP A 5 -29.33 32.47 -43.17
N LYS A 6 -28.35 32.74 -44.08
CA LYS A 6 -27.39 31.73 -44.53
C LYS A 6 -26.42 31.37 -43.40
N VAL A 7 -25.91 32.37 -42.67
CA VAL A 7 -25.01 32.18 -41.51
C VAL A 7 -25.70 31.36 -40.45
N GLU A 8 -26.95 31.67 -40.10
CA GLU A 8 -27.70 30.97 -39.07
C GLU A 8 -27.94 29.48 -39.42
N LYS A 9 -28.29 29.19 -40.71
CA LYS A 9 -28.41 27.80 -41.15
C LYS A 9 -27.10 27.03 -41.14
N LEU A 10 -25.99 27.67 -41.51
CA LEU A 10 -24.67 27.06 -41.47
C LEU A 10 -24.25 26.79 -40.01
N ARG A 11 -24.51 27.73 -39.09
CA ARG A 11 -24.23 27.61 -37.69
C ARG A 11 -24.97 26.42 -37.04
N ALA A 12 -26.27 26.32 -37.28
CA ALA A 12 -27.08 25.20 -36.81
C ALA A 12 -26.56 23.84 -37.29
N LYS A 13 -26.20 23.77 -38.61
CA LYS A 13 -25.62 22.55 -39.17
C LYS A 13 -24.22 22.24 -38.59
N ALA A 14 -23.36 23.26 -38.44
CA ALA A 14 -22.03 23.09 -37.84
C ALA A 14 -22.13 22.59 -36.41
N LYS A 15 -23.02 23.15 -35.60
CA LYS A 15 -23.27 22.66 -34.20
C LYS A 15 -23.75 21.21 -34.17
N ALA A 16 -24.64 20.82 -35.10
CA ALA A 16 -25.11 19.44 -35.18
C ALA A 16 -23.97 18.46 -35.54
N LEU A 17 -23.14 18.81 -36.54
CA LEU A 17 -21.96 18.02 -36.92
C LEU A 17 -20.93 17.95 -35.77
N HIS A 18 -20.68 19.07 -35.09
CA HIS A 18 -19.79 19.13 -33.94
C HIS A 18 -20.31 18.21 -32.82
N GLY A 19 -21.59 18.25 -32.48
CA GLY A 19 -22.22 17.37 -31.51
C GLY A 19 -22.18 15.88 -31.92
N ALA A 20 -22.12 15.59 -33.22
CA ALA A 20 -21.95 14.25 -33.79
C ALA A 20 -20.47 13.81 -33.90
N TRP A 21 -19.52 14.59 -33.37
CA TRP A 21 -18.06 14.35 -33.47
C TRP A 21 -17.50 14.32 -34.89
N GLN A 22 -18.22 14.91 -35.86
CA GLN A 22 -17.77 15.13 -37.24
C GLN A 22 -16.99 16.45 -37.32
N LEU A 23 -15.79 16.47 -36.67
CA LEU A 23 -15.06 17.71 -36.35
C LEU A 23 -14.57 18.43 -37.62
N ASP A 24 -14.09 17.72 -38.63
CA ASP A 24 -13.57 18.29 -39.86
C ASP A 24 -14.70 18.92 -40.71
N GLU A 25 -15.84 18.25 -40.78
CA GLU A 25 -17.02 18.76 -41.48
C GLU A 25 -17.62 19.98 -40.77
N ALA A 26 -17.63 19.96 -39.44
CA ALA A 26 -18.04 21.12 -38.65
C ALA A 26 -17.12 22.33 -38.89
N GLU A 27 -15.78 22.09 -38.91
CA GLU A 27 -14.81 23.15 -39.20
C GLU A 27 -15.03 23.80 -40.57
N LEU A 28 -15.27 23.00 -41.60
CA LEU A 28 -15.57 23.53 -42.94
C LEU A 28 -16.76 24.50 -42.93
N LEU A 29 -17.80 24.17 -42.15
CA LEU A 29 -18.97 25.05 -42.04
C LEU A 29 -18.68 26.32 -41.25
N TYR A 30 -17.92 26.23 -40.14
CA TYR A 30 -17.49 27.42 -39.39
C TYR A 30 -16.58 28.32 -40.24
N ARG A 31 -15.68 27.77 -41.04
CA ARG A 31 -14.88 28.53 -42.00
C ARG A 31 -15.76 29.21 -43.07
N ARG A 32 -16.80 28.51 -43.54
CA ARG A 32 -17.76 29.11 -44.49
C ARG A 32 -18.55 30.27 -43.89
N ILE A 33 -18.83 30.22 -42.58
CA ILE A 33 -19.42 31.37 -41.86
C ILE A 33 -18.44 32.54 -41.88
N LEU A 34 -17.15 32.31 -41.63
CA LEU A 34 -16.12 33.36 -41.65
C LEU A 34 -15.87 33.96 -43.04
N GLU A 35 -16.14 33.23 -44.14
CA GLU A 35 -16.14 33.81 -45.50
C GLU A 35 -17.28 34.80 -45.67
N LEU A 36 -18.44 34.55 -45.04
CA LEU A 36 -19.61 35.42 -45.12
C LEU A 36 -19.57 36.57 -44.10
N HIS A 37 -18.96 36.32 -42.95
CA HIS A 37 -18.84 37.26 -41.84
C HIS A 37 -17.50 37.05 -41.13
N ARG A 38 -16.46 37.79 -41.58
CA ARG A 38 -15.07 37.59 -41.18
C ARG A 38 -14.80 37.72 -39.65
N THR A 39 -15.61 38.52 -38.96
CA THR A 39 -15.48 38.83 -37.54
C THR A 39 -16.44 38.03 -36.66
N ASP A 40 -17.09 36.99 -37.20
CA ASP A 40 -18.01 36.17 -36.43
C ASP A 40 -17.29 35.52 -35.23
N LEU A 41 -17.57 36.04 -34.03
CA LEU A 41 -16.90 35.64 -32.79
C LEU A 41 -17.17 34.18 -32.48
N GLU A 42 -18.42 33.72 -32.67
CA GLU A 42 -18.81 32.34 -32.34
C GLU A 42 -18.13 31.33 -33.28
N ALA A 43 -18.05 31.61 -34.58
CA ALA A 43 -17.38 30.72 -35.53
C ALA A 43 -15.86 30.61 -35.23
N ARG A 44 -15.19 31.74 -34.89
CA ARG A 44 -13.78 31.73 -34.50
C ARG A 44 -13.57 30.96 -33.18
N HIS A 45 -14.44 31.17 -32.19
CA HIS A 45 -14.43 30.47 -30.94
C HIS A 45 -14.60 28.96 -31.15
N MET A 46 -15.61 28.55 -31.95
CA MET A 46 -15.84 27.11 -32.18
C MET A 46 -14.71 26.44 -32.97
N ILE A 47 -14.04 27.14 -33.88
CA ILE A 47 -12.83 26.59 -34.53
C ILE A 47 -11.70 26.37 -33.50
N ALA A 48 -11.49 27.29 -32.55
CA ALA A 48 -10.52 27.11 -31.50
C ALA A 48 -10.88 25.91 -30.61
N VAL A 49 -12.17 25.71 -30.30
CA VAL A 49 -12.66 24.53 -29.55
C VAL A 49 -12.38 23.24 -30.33
N LEU A 50 -12.62 23.22 -31.63
CA LEU A 50 -12.31 22.06 -32.49
C LEU A 50 -10.81 21.74 -32.49
N ARG A 51 -9.92 22.75 -32.53
CA ARG A 51 -8.46 22.54 -32.39
C ARG A 51 -8.10 21.88 -31.06
N LEU A 52 -8.71 22.37 -29.97
CA LEU A 52 -8.53 21.81 -28.67
C LEU A 52 -8.94 20.32 -28.61
N GLN A 53 -10.11 19.99 -29.14
CA GLN A 53 -10.64 18.63 -29.24
C GLN A 53 -9.81 17.70 -30.14
N GLN A 54 -9.16 18.25 -31.18
CA GLN A 54 -8.23 17.52 -32.05
C GLN A 54 -6.84 17.33 -31.42
N GLY A 55 -6.62 17.80 -30.18
CA GLY A 55 -5.31 17.75 -29.49
C GLY A 55 -4.30 18.81 -29.98
N ARG A 56 -4.73 19.77 -30.82
CA ARG A 56 -3.90 20.87 -31.32
C ARG A 56 -3.93 22.04 -30.33
N VAL A 57 -3.49 21.76 -29.10
CA VAL A 57 -3.73 22.63 -27.93
C VAL A 57 -3.02 23.99 -28.07
N ALA A 58 -1.80 24.04 -28.60
CA ALA A 58 -1.04 25.29 -28.78
C ALA A 58 -1.76 26.21 -29.79
N GLU A 59 -2.20 25.66 -30.90
CA GLU A 59 -2.94 26.42 -31.90
C GLU A 59 -4.30 26.94 -31.37
N ALA A 60 -4.97 26.08 -30.55
CA ALA A 60 -6.20 26.51 -29.90
C ALA A 60 -5.96 27.69 -28.97
N LEU A 61 -4.87 27.66 -28.17
CA LEU A 61 -4.52 28.77 -27.28
C LEU A 61 -4.22 30.05 -28.04
N GLU A 62 -3.43 30.00 -29.15
CA GLU A 62 -3.15 31.15 -30.02
C GLU A 62 -4.44 31.79 -30.58
N MET A 63 -5.48 30.97 -30.79
CA MET A 63 -6.79 31.46 -31.22
C MET A 63 -7.62 32.02 -30.07
N PHE A 64 -7.57 31.41 -28.87
CA PHE A 64 -8.32 31.89 -27.71
C PHE A 64 -7.78 33.20 -27.13
N GLU A 65 -6.48 33.48 -27.20
CA GLU A 65 -5.91 34.70 -26.67
C GLU A 65 -6.53 35.99 -27.23
N PRO A 66 -6.60 36.19 -28.56
CA PRO A 66 -7.27 37.37 -29.12
C PRO A 66 -8.78 37.37 -28.88
N LEU A 67 -9.44 36.21 -28.90
CA LEU A 67 -10.87 36.10 -28.59
C LEU A 67 -11.20 36.56 -27.17
N ALA A 68 -10.40 36.16 -26.21
CA ALA A 68 -10.58 36.56 -24.81
C ALA A 68 -10.30 38.05 -24.57
N ALA A 69 -9.45 38.67 -25.39
CA ALA A 69 -9.21 40.10 -25.35
C ALA A 69 -10.37 40.90 -26.03
N GLU A 70 -10.91 40.38 -27.12
CA GLU A 70 -12.04 40.98 -27.85
C GLU A 70 -13.37 40.88 -27.11
N ALA A 71 -13.59 39.73 -26.40
CA ALA A 71 -14.81 39.45 -25.64
C ALA A 71 -14.48 39.12 -24.16
N PRO A 72 -14.03 40.08 -23.38
CA PRO A 72 -13.61 39.85 -21.99
C PRO A 72 -14.74 39.39 -21.08
N GLY A 73 -15.99 39.64 -21.41
CA GLY A 73 -17.20 39.22 -20.71
C GLY A 73 -17.75 37.86 -21.13
N ASP A 74 -17.10 37.14 -22.04
CA ASP A 74 -17.56 35.82 -22.47
C ASP A 74 -16.95 34.73 -21.58
N ALA A 75 -17.80 34.14 -20.72
CA ALA A 75 -17.41 33.10 -19.79
C ALA A 75 -16.97 31.79 -20.48
N ASP A 76 -17.54 31.47 -21.63
CA ASP A 76 -17.27 30.21 -22.32
C ASP A 76 -15.94 30.28 -23.08
N ILE A 77 -15.57 31.43 -23.66
CA ILE A 77 -14.24 31.67 -24.24
C ILE A 77 -13.16 31.54 -23.14
N ARG A 78 -13.36 32.17 -21.96
CA ARG A 78 -12.46 32.07 -20.81
C ARG A 78 -12.31 30.62 -20.34
N ALA A 79 -13.43 29.89 -20.26
CA ALA A 79 -13.43 28.49 -19.84
C ALA A 79 -12.60 27.59 -20.76
N HIS A 80 -12.76 27.74 -22.07
CA HIS A 80 -12.01 26.94 -23.04
C HIS A 80 -10.53 27.37 -23.13
N ARG A 81 -10.22 28.67 -22.97
CA ARG A 81 -8.81 29.11 -22.83
C ARG A 81 -8.15 28.50 -21.60
N GLY A 82 -8.84 28.52 -20.47
CA GLY A 82 -8.38 27.86 -19.25
C GLY A 82 -8.14 26.36 -19.43
N GLN A 83 -9.00 25.68 -20.20
CA GLN A 83 -8.78 24.28 -20.55
C GLN A 83 -7.51 24.10 -21.40
N ALA A 84 -7.28 24.91 -22.42
CA ALA A 84 -6.07 24.85 -23.23
C ALA A 84 -4.80 25.12 -22.40
N LEU A 85 -4.83 26.11 -21.50
CA LEU A 85 -3.75 26.43 -20.58
C LEU A 85 -3.44 25.25 -19.62
N LYS A 86 -4.49 24.60 -19.10
CA LYS A 86 -4.34 23.41 -18.25
C LYS A 86 -3.62 22.28 -19.00
N GLU A 87 -4.01 21.99 -20.23
CA GLU A 87 -3.41 20.92 -21.04
C GLU A 87 -1.94 21.22 -21.41
N LEU A 88 -1.56 22.50 -21.50
CA LEU A 88 -0.18 22.95 -21.67
C LEU A 88 0.61 23.04 -20.34
N GLY A 89 0.01 22.67 -19.21
CA GLY A 89 0.65 22.71 -17.89
C GLY A 89 0.75 24.10 -17.27
N ARG A 90 0.14 25.15 -17.86
CA ARG A 90 0.10 26.54 -17.36
C ARG A 90 -1.01 26.67 -16.30
N ARG A 91 -0.81 25.98 -15.15
CA ARG A 91 -1.86 25.75 -14.14
C ARG A 91 -2.42 27.01 -13.52
N ASP A 92 -1.55 27.96 -13.13
CA ASP A 92 -1.97 29.20 -12.45
C ASP A 92 -2.81 30.08 -13.38
N GLU A 93 -2.45 30.16 -14.65
CA GLU A 93 -3.19 30.90 -15.65
C GLU A 93 -4.54 30.24 -15.99
N ALA A 94 -4.55 28.91 -16.05
CA ALA A 94 -5.79 28.14 -16.23
C ALA A 94 -6.76 28.39 -15.07
N LEU A 95 -6.26 28.38 -13.83
CA LEU A 95 -7.06 28.63 -12.63
C LEU A 95 -7.64 30.06 -12.64
N ALA A 96 -6.83 31.06 -12.99
CA ALA A 96 -7.29 32.44 -13.13
C ALA A 96 -8.40 32.59 -14.18
N ASP A 97 -8.31 31.90 -15.31
CA ASP A 97 -9.35 31.89 -16.33
C ASP A 97 -10.64 31.21 -15.86
N PHE A 98 -10.53 30.09 -15.16
CA PHE A 98 -11.71 29.44 -14.58
C PHE A 98 -12.38 30.31 -13.52
N ASP A 99 -11.62 30.96 -12.64
CA ASP A 99 -12.14 31.89 -11.64
C ASP A 99 -12.85 33.08 -12.32
N HIS A 100 -12.26 33.65 -13.38
CA HIS A 100 -12.88 34.73 -14.15
C HIS A 100 -14.17 34.26 -14.84
N ALA A 101 -14.16 33.08 -15.49
CA ALA A 101 -15.35 32.49 -16.10
C ALA A 101 -16.48 32.28 -15.09
N LEU A 102 -16.15 31.84 -13.88
CA LEU A 102 -17.12 31.66 -12.80
C LEU A 102 -17.60 32.96 -12.15
N ALA A 103 -16.79 34.02 -12.19
CA ALA A 103 -17.24 35.35 -11.81
C ALA A 103 -18.28 35.91 -12.78
N LEU A 104 -18.13 35.64 -14.08
CA LEU A 104 -19.07 36.03 -15.11
C LEU A 104 -20.35 35.16 -15.12
N LYS A 105 -20.18 33.84 -14.93
CA LYS A 105 -21.26 32.85 -14.97
C LYS A 105 -21.05 31.80 -13.89
N PRO A 106 -21.53 32.04 -12.64
CA PRO A 106 -21.30 31.17 -11.49
C PRO A 106 -21.81 29.72 -11.65
N SER A 107 -22.73 29.48 -12.57
CA SER A 107 -23.33 28.17 -12.86
C SER A 107 -22.69 27.46 -14.06
N ASN A 108 -21.55 27.94 -14.57
CA ASN A 108 -20.89 27.31 -15.70
C ASN A 108 -20.25 25.98 -15.28
N VAL A 109 -20.78 24.87 -15.79
CA VAL A 109 -20.39 23.49 -15.42
C VAL A 109 -18.93 23.19 -15.73
N LEU A 110 -18.45 23.63 -16.89
CA LEU A 110 -17.11 23.27 -17.39
C LEU A 110 -15.99 23.87 -16.55
N PRO A 111 -15.99 25.18 -16.24
CA PRO A 111 -15.00 25.74 -15.32
C PRO A 111 -15.07 25.16 -13.91
N LEU A 112 -16.27 24.85 -13.39
CA LEU A 112 -16.41 24.23 -12.06
C LEU A 112 -15.72 22.86 -12.02
N LEU A 113 -15.90 22.03 -13.04
CA LEU A 113 -15.25 20.72 -13.12
C LEU A 113 -13.72 20.85 -13.23
N TYR A 114 -13.23 21.64 -14.16
CA TYR A 114 -11.78 21.75 -14.41
C TYR A 114 -11.04 22.48 -13.28
N ARG A 115 -11.66 23.50 -12.69
CA ARG A 115 -11.16 24.14 -11.48
C ARG A 115 -11.01 23.13 -10.35
N GLY A 116 -12.05 22.34 -10.09
CA GLY A 116 -12.01 21.27 -9.08
C GLY A 116 -10.89 20.26 -9.36
N ASN A 117 -10.71 19.84 -10.60
CA ASN A 117 -9.65 18.92 -10.98
C ASN A 117 -8.25 19.51 -10.75
N LEU A 118 -8.00 20.75 -11.18
CA LEU A 118 -6.71 21.43 -10.95
C LEU A 118 -6.40 21.60 -9.46
N LEU A 119 -7.39 22.03 -8.67
CA LEU A 119 -7.24 22.19 -7.23
C LEU A 119 -6.96 20.86 -6.54
N ARG A 120 -7.62 19.78 -6.94
CA ARG A 120 -7.35 18.43 -6.45
C ARG A 120 -5.93 17.96 -6.78
N GLU A 121 -5.47 18.19 -8.01
CA GLU A 121 -4.09 17.89 -8.44
C GLU A 121 -3.04 18.73 -7.66
N ALA A 122 -3.40 19.94 -7.27
CA ALA A 122 -2.56 20.82 -6.43
C ALA A 122 -2.63 20.48 -4.93
N GLY A 123 -3.42 19.47 -4.52
CA GLY A 123 -3.61 19.12 -3.11
C GLY A 123 -4.55 20.05 -2.34
N LEU A 124 -5.20 21.02 -3.00
CA LEU A 124 -6.13 21.97 -2.41
C LEU A 124 -7.54 21.36 -2.32
N PHE A 125 -7.64 20.25 -1.59
CA PHE A 125 -8.83 19.38 -1.59
C PHE A 125 -10.12 20.06 -1.15
N ALA A 126 -10.06 20.94 -0.14
CA ALA A 126 -11.26 21.66 0.33
C ALA A 126 -11.86 22.56 -0.76
N GLN A 127 -11.02 23.28 -1.49
CA GLN A 127 -11.45 24.15 -2.59
C GLN A 127 -11.91 23.33 -3.82
N ALA A 128 -11.30 22.15 -4.03
CA ALA A 128 -11.75 21.22 -5.07
C ALA A 128 -13.18 20.73 -4.77
N LEU A 129 -13.45 20.32 -3.53
CA LEU A 129 -14.79 19.89 -3.09
C LEU A 129 -15.83 21.02 -3.26
N GLU A 130 -15.50 22.25 -2.88
CA GLU A 130 -16.38 23.40 -3.11
C GLU A 130 -16.78 23.54 -4.59
N SER A 131 -15.80 23.36 -5.51
CA SER A 131 -16.07 23.44 -6.95
C SER A 131 -17.01 22.33 -7.42
N TYR A 132 -16.80 21.09 -6.96
CA TYR A 132 -17.68 19.96 -7.31
C TYR A 132 -19.06 20.09 -6.65
N ASP A 133 -19.15 20.54 -5.40
CA ASP A 133 -20.44 20.75 -4.72
C ASP A 133 -21.26 21.82 -5.43
N ARG A 134 -20.64 22.94 -5.83
CA ARG A 134 -21.32 23.96 -6.66
C ARG A 134 -21.76 23.41 -8.00
N LEU A 135 -20.94 22.59 -8.67
CA LEU A 135 -21.33 21.94 -9.92
C LEU A 135 -22.54 21.03 -9.72
N LEU A 136 -22.56 20.25 -8.65
CA LEU A 136 -23.62 19.30 -8.35
C LEU A 136 -24.94 19.99 -7.93
N LEU A 137 -24.87 21.21 -7.39
CA LEU A 137 -26.07 22.04 -7.18
C LEU A 137 -26.71 22.47 -8.51
N VAL A 138 -25.90 22.76 -9.53
CA VAL A 138 -26.39 23.19 -10.87
C VAL A 138 -26.77 21.97 -11.72
N ALA A 139 -25.98 20.90 -11.65
CA ALA A 139 -26.13 19.71 -12.50
C ALA A 139 -26.04 18.42 -11.63
N PRO A 140 -27.09 18.10 -10.83
CA PRO A 140 -27.07 16.96 -9.91
C PRO A 140 -26.96 15.59 -10.61
N GLY A 141 -27.22 15.55 -11.93
CA GLY A 141 -27.06 14.36 -12.77
C GLY A 141 -25.66 14.14 -13.34
N TYR A 142 -24.69 15.02 -13.05
CA TYR A 142 -23.37 14.96 -13.66
C TYR A 142 -22.48 13.93 -12.94
N ASP A 143 -22.43 12.71 -13.47
CA ASP A 143 -21.77 11.56 -12.86
C ASP A 143 -20.26 11.74 -12.68
N GLU A 144 -19.59 12.48 -13.59
CA GLU A 144 -18.17 12.81 -13.47
C GLU A 144 -17.88 13.64 -12.21
N ALA A 145 -18.73 14.62 -11.89
CA ALA A 145 -18.55 15.45 -10.71
C ALA A 145 -18.70 14.62 -9.41
N TRP A 146 -19.67 13.70 -9.37
CA TRP A 146 -19.80 12.77 -8.26
C TRP A 146 -18.57 11.88 -8.12
N PHE A 147 -18.04 11.36 -9.23
CA PHE A 147 -16.82 10.56 -9.23
C PHE A 147 -15.59 11.36 -8.75
N CYS A 148 -15.37 12.57 -9.28
CA CYS A 148 -14.25 13.44 -8.89
C CYS A 148 -14.35 13.87 -7.42
N ARG A 149 -15.56 14.17 -6.94
CA ARG A 149 -15.84 14.44 -5.52
C ARG A 149 -15.46 13.25 -4.65
N GLY A 150 -15.90 12.05 -5.01
CA GLY A 150 -15.54 10.81 -4.30
C GLY A 150 -14.04 10.57 -4.25
N SER A 151 -13.35 10.78 -5.37
CA SER A 151 -11.90 10.64 -5.45
C SER A 151 -11.16 11.67 -4.60
N THR A 152 -11.68 12.89 -4.49
CA THR A 152 -11.11 13.93 -3.61
C THR A 152 -11.32 13.57 -2.13
N LEU A 153 -12.51 13.09 -1.78
CA LEU A 153 -12.84 12.63 -0.42
C LEU A 153 -11.96 11.44 -0.01
N TRP A 154 -11.70 10.52 -0.93
CA TRP A 154 -10.76 9.42 -0.68
C TRP A 154 -9.34 9.94 -0.35
N LEU A 155 -8.82 10.91 -1.10
CA LEU A 155 -7.52 11.54 -0.83
C LEU A 155 -7.48 12.29 0.52
N MET A 156 -8.64 12.67 1.06
CA MET A 156 -8.81 13.27 2.38
C MET A 156 -9.10 12.23 3.49
N ASP A 157 -9.04 10.94 3.17
CA ASP A 157 -9.38 9.83 4.06
C ASP A 157 -10.84 9.84 4.57
N ARG A 158 -11.73 10.56 3.89
CA ARG A 158 -13.16 10.59 4.16
C ARG A 158 -13.84 9.45 3.39
N PHE A 159 -13.56 8.23 3.81
CA PHE A 159 -13.88 7.01 3.07
C PHE A 159 -15.39 6.79 2.88
N GLU A 160 -16.18 7.00 3.91
CA GLU A 160 -17.65 6.83 3.84
C GLU A 160 -18.29 7.87 2.90
N ASP A 161 -17.83 9.10 2.95
CA ASP A 161 -18.29 10.17 2.05
C ASP A 161 -17.87 9.89 0.60
N ALA A 162 -16.68 9.31 0.41
CA ALA A 162 -16.21 8.86 -0.91
C ALA A 162 -17.12 7.79 -1.48
N LEU A 163 -17.47 6.76 -0.70
CA LEU A 163 -18.41 5.70 -1.10
C LEU A 163 -19.77 6.26 -1.47
N ALA A 164 -20.30 7.17 -0.66
CA ALA A 164 -21.58 7.83 -0.95
C ALA A 164 -21.53 8.58 -2.31
N SER A 165 -20.41 9.26 -2.59
CA SER A 165 -20.23 9.97 -3.86
C SER A 165 -20.08 9.00 -5.05
N TYR A 166 -19.32 7.91 -4.91
CA TYR A 166 -19.22 6.87 -5.95
C TYR A 166 -20.56 6.16 -6.19
N ALA A 167 -21.35 5.92 -5.14
CA ALA A 167 -22.68 5.37 -5.29
C ALA A 167 -23.60 6.29 -6.14
N LYS A 168 -23.53 7.61 -5.90
CA LYS A 168 -24.24 8.60 -6.73
C LYS A 168 -23.74 8.62 -8.17
N ALA A 169 -22.44 8.51 -8.40
CA ALA A 169 -21.88 8.39 -9.74
C ALA A 169 -22.43 7.14 -10.46
N LEU A 170 -22.49 6.00 -9.78
CA LEU A 170 -23.01 4.74 -10.32
C LEU A 170 -24.53 4.71 -10.49
N GLU A 171 -25.28 5.47 -9.69
CA GLU A 171 -26.72 5.68 -9.85
C GLU A 171 -27.02 6.42 -11.16
N ARG A 172 -26.19 7.42 -11.49
CA ARG A 172 -26.32 8.24 -12.71
C ARG A 172 -25.76 7.54 -13.94
N ASN A 173 -24.66 6.82 -13.77
CA ASN A 173 -23.98 6.08 -14.84
C ASN A 173 -23.56 4.69 -14.33
N PRO A 174 -24.44 3.68 -14.44
CA PRO A 174 -24.14 2.31 -14.00
C PRO A 174 -22.93 1.68 -14.70
N GLY A 175 -22.55 2.20 -15.89
CA GLY A 175 -21.39 1.76 -16.66
C GLY A 175 -20.05 2.40 -16.28
N ARG A 176 -20.02 3.25 -15.25
CA ARG A 176 -18.78 3.92 -14.83
C ARG A 176 -17.86 2.95 -14.07
N PHE A 177 -16.98 2.32 -14.84
CA PHE A 177 -15.96 1.38 -14.31
C PHE A 177 -15.17 1.97 -13.16
N SER A 178 -14.63 3.20 -13.30
CA SER A 178 -13.78 3.84 -12.32
C SER A 178 -14.45 4.01 -10.95
N ALA A 179 -15.74 4.31 -10.92
CA ALA A 179 -16.48 4.43 -9.67
C ALA A 179 -16.67 3.06 -8.98
N ALA A 180 -16.99 2.01 -9.75
CA ALA A 180 -17.10 0.66 -9.20
C ALA A 180 -15.75 0.15 -8.67
N PHE A 181 -14.66 0.35 -9.42
CA PHE A 181 -13.32 -0.06 -9.04
C PHE A 181 -12.81 0.69 -7.79
N ASN A 182 -12.98 2.01 -7.77
CA ASN A 182 -12.57 2.83 -6.63
C ASN A 182 -13.43 2.56 -5.38
N SER A 183 -14.74 2.27 -5.54
CA SER A 183 -15.55 1.78 -4.42
C SER A 183 -14.97 0.52 -3.81
N GLY A 184 -14.55 -0.45 -4.64
CA GLY A 184 -13.89 -1.67 -4.18
C GLY A 184 -12.62 -1.38 -3.38
N ASN A 185 -11.76 -0.47 -3.85
CA ASN A 185 -10.54 -0.08 -3.14
C ASN A 185 -10.84 0.59 -1.79
N VAL A 186 -11.81 1.52 -1.75
CA VAL A 186 -12.21 2.18 -0.49
C VAL A 186 -12.81 1.17 0.49
N LEU A 187 -13.61 0.22 0.01
CA LEU A 187 -14.18 -0.84 0.83
C LEU A 187 -13.12 -1.80 1.39
N LEU A 188 -12.03 -2.07 0.65
CA LEU A 188 -10.86 -2.76 1.20
C LEU A 188 -10.22 -2.00 2.36
N MET A 189 -10.04 -0.67 2.21
CA MET A 189 -9.51 0.19 3.28
C MET A 189 -10.38 0.20 4.54
N LEU A 190 -11.69 0.05 4.37
CA LEU A 190 -12.68 -0.05 5.45
C LEU A 190 -12.88 -1.48 5.97
N GLU A 191 -12.12 -2.44 5.47
CA GLU A 191 -12.22 -3.87 5.81
C GLU A 191 -13.62 -4.48 5.58
N ARG A 192 -14.40 -3.86 4.67
CA ARG A 192 -15.74 -4.30 4.25
C ARG A 192 -15.65 -5.26 3.07
N TYR A 193 -15.06 -6.42 3.29
CA TYR A 193 -14.57 -7.32 2.22
C TYR A 193 -15.66 -7.92 1.33
N ASP A 194 -16.86 -8.20 1.85
CA ASP A 194 -17.97 -8.69 1.00
C ASP A 194 -18.44 -7.63 0.01
N GLU A 195 -18.54 -6.40 0.48
CA GLU A 195 -18.96 -5.27 -0.36
C GLU A 195 -17.84 -4.92 -1.36
N ALA A 196 -16.58 -4.99 -0.93
CA ALA A 196 -15.42 -4.82 -1.82
C ALA A 196 -15.44 -5.86 -2.94
N PHE A 197 -15.67 -7.13 -2.59
CA PHE A 197 -15.80 -8.21 -3.56
C PHE A 197 -16.92 -7.94 -4.58
N ALA A 198 -18.11 -7.54 -4.11
CA ALA A 198 -19.23 -7.20 -5.00
C ALA A 198 -18.93 -6.01 -5.92
N ALA A 199 -18.25 -4.96 -5.40
CA ALA A 199 -17.85 -3.79 -6.18
C ALA A 199 -16.81 -4.18 -7.27
N PHE A 200 -15.83 -5.02 -6.95
CA PHE A 200 -14.86 -5.52 -7.94
C PHE A 200 -15.49 -6.48 -8.95
N GLU A 201 -16.47 -7.31 -8.57
CA GLU A 201 -17.22 -8.13 -9.53
C GLU A 201 -17.99 -7.25 -10.53
N LYS A 202 -18.61 -6.15 -10.06
CA LYS A 202 -19.22 -5.15 -10.94
C LYS A 202 -18.19 -4.50 -11.86
N ALA A 203 -17.03 -4.12 -11.33
CA ALA A 203 -15.93 -3.58 -12.14
C ALA A 203 -15.45 -4.60 -13.18
N ARG A 204 -15.32 -5.89 -12.81
CA ARG A 204 -14.93 -6.96 -13.73
C ARG A 204 -15.94 -7.16 -14.86
N ALA A 205 -17.24 -7.07 -14.56
CA ALA A 205 -18.28 -7.17 -15.58
C ALA A 205 -18.22 -6.02 -16.58
N LEU A 206 -17.84 -4.80 -16.13
CA LEU A 206 -17.70 -3.62 -16.98
C LEU A 206 -16.39 -3.62 -17.80
N ALA A 207 -15.32 -4.15 -17.26
CA ALA A 207 -14.01 -4.22 -17.91
C ALA A 207 -13.28 -5.53 -17.56
N PRO A 208 -13.60 -6.65 -18.23
CA PRO A 208 -13.04 -7.97 -17.92
C PRO A 208 -11.52 -8.05 -18.03
N ASP A 209 -10.95 -7.26 -18.92
CA ASP A 209 -9.51 -7.26 -19.20
C ASP A 209 -8.71 -6.25 -18.39
N HIS A 210 -9.36 -5.49 -17.50
CA HIS A 210 -8.66 -4.51 -16.67
C HIS A 210 -7.58 -5.17 -15.79
N LEU A 211 -6.40 -4.54 -15.76
CA LEU A 211 -5.19 -5.14 -15.19
C LEU A 211 -5.28 -5.43 -13.68
N TYR A 212 -5.98 -4.61 -12.91
CA TYR A 212 -5.95 -4.63 -11.43
C TYR A 212 -7.15 -5.29 -10.76
N VAL A 213 -8.26 -5.53 -11.46
CA VAL A 213 -9.50 -6.03 -10.82
C VAL A 213 -9.31 -7.38 -10.15
N LEU A 214 -8.52 -8.27 -10.77
CA LEU A 214 -8.23 -9.58 -10.17
C LEU A 214 -7.49 -9.45 -8.83
N GLY A 215 -6.56 -8.49 -8.73
CA GLY A 215 -5.85 -8.19 -7.48
C GLY A 215 -6.81 -7.73 -6.38
N GLY A 216 -7.76 -6.84 -6.69
CA GLY A 216 -8.79 -6.40 -5.76
C GLY A 216 -9.70 -7.52 -5.27
N LEU A 217 -10.16 -8.40 -6.18
CA LEU A 217 -10.94 -9.59 -5.83
C LEU A 217 -10.15 -10.55 -4.93
N ALA A 218 -8.87 -10.76 -5.23
CA ALA A 218 -7.98 -11.59 -4.43
C ALA A 218 -7.81 -11.02 -3.02
N SER A 219 -7.59 -9.70 -2.89
CA SER A 219 -7.49 -9.01 -1.60
C SER A 219 -8.76 -9.16 -0.77
N ALA A 220 -9.93 -9.02 -1.41
CA ALA A 220 -11.21 -9.16 -0.71
C ALA A 220 -11.44 -10.60 -0.19
N VAL A 221 -11.06 -11.60 -0.99
CA VAL A 221 -11.15 -13.03 -0.60
C VAL A 221 -10.21 -13.31 0.59
N GLN A 222 -8.97 -12.81 0.55
CA GLN A 222 -7.99 -13.02 1.61
C GLN A 222 -8.39 -12.30 2.91
N GLY A 223 -8.67 -11.00 2.83
CA GLY A 223 -9.00 -10.20 4.02
C GLY A 223 -10.29 -10.65 4.71
N GLY A 224 -11.27 -11.13 3.92
CA GLY A 224 -12.51 -11.70 4.43
C GLY A 224 -12.41 -13.16 4.87
N CYS A 225 -11.25 -13.82 4.79
CA CYS A 225 -11.13 -15.28 5.01
C CYS A 225 -12.19 -16.09 4.25
N ASP A 226 -12.43 -15.76 2.98
CA ASP A 226 -13.35 -16.53 2.15
C ASP A 226 -12.67 -17.82 1.67
N LEU A 227 -12.60 -18.79 2.56
CA LEU A 227 -11.89 -20.05 2.33
C LEU A 227 -12.53 -20.86 1.19
N LEU A 228 -13.83 -20.64 0.90
CA LEU A 228 -14.53 -21.31 -0.18
C LEU A 228 -14.09 -20.78 -1.57
N ARG A 229 -13.94 -19.46 -1.71
CA ARG A 229 -13.50 -18.83 -2.96
C ARG A 229 -12.00 -18.84 -3.13
N TRP A 230 -11.23 -19.00 -2.06
CA TRP A 230 -9.77 -18.97 -2.05
C TRP A 230 -9.11 -19.77 -3.17
N PRO A 231 -9.40 -21.10 -3.36
CA PRO A 231 -8.70 -21.91 -4.37
C PRO A 231 -8.88 -21.38 -5.79
N LYS A 232 -10.06 -20.84 -6.10
CA LYS A 232 -10.36 -20.24 -7.41
C LYS A 232 -9.48 -19.02 -7.67
N TYR A 233 -9.40 -18.08 -6.71
CA TYR A 233 -8.66 -16.85 -6.88
C TYR A 233 -7.16 -17.05 -6.79
N GLN A 234 -6.69 -18.00 -5.99
CA GLN A 234 -5.32 -18.48 -5.99
C GLN A 234 -4.89 -18.98 -7.39
N ALA A 235 -5.64 -19.89 -7.98
CA ALA A 235 -5.34 -20.42 -9.31
C ALA A 235 -5.34 -19.32 -10.38
N GLN A 236 -6.29 -18.38 -10.34
CA GLN A 236 -6.35 -17.25 -11.26
C GLN A 236 -5.17 -16.30 -11.08
N ALA A 237 -4.78 -15.98 -9.85
CA ALA A 237 -3.66 -15.11 -9.55
C ALA A 237 -2.33 -15.72 -10.00
N VAL A 238 -2.10 -17.01 -9.72
CA VAL A 238 -0.89 -17.73 -10.15
C VAL A 238 -0.81 -17.79 -11.67
N LYS A 239 -1.92 -18.10 -12.35
CA LYS A 239 -1.98 -18.09 -13.81
C LYS A 239 -1.69 -16.70 -14.37
N ALA A 240 -2.32 -15.66 -13.82
CA ALA A 240 -2.16 -14.28 -14.30
C ALA A 240 -0.72 -13.77 -14.19
N VAL A 241 -0.01 -14.10 -13.10
CA VAL A 241 1.42 -13.77 -12.93
C VAL A 241 2.28 -14.57 -13.89
N ARG A 242 2.01 -15.87 -14.06
CA ARG A 242 2.73 -16.72 -15.03
C ARG A 242 2.63 -16.19 -16.46
N ASP A 243 1.43 -15.80 -16.86
CA ASP A 243 1.11 -15.33 -18.22
C ASP A 243 1.35 -13.81 -18.38
N GLN A 244 1.72 -13.11 -17.32
CA GLN A 244 1.88 -11.64 -17.26
C GLN A 244 0.64 -10.86 -17.74
N SER A 245 -0.55 -11.46 -17.63
CA SER A 245 -1.80 -10.94 -18.17
C SER A 245 -2.49 -9.91 -17.27
N LYS A 246 -2.19 -9.90 -15.96
CA LYS A 246 -2.74 -8.97 -14.97
C LYS A 246 -1.63 -8.47 -14.05
N VAL A 247 -1.92 -7.39 -13.32
CA VAL A 247 -1.03 -6.85 -12.28
C VAL A 247 -1.64 -7.16 -10.92
N ILE A 248 -0.89 -7.85 -10.07
CA ILE A 248 -1.27 -8.20 -8.71
C ILE A 248 -0.28 -7.55 -7.76
N ALA A 249 -0.76 -6.95 -6.68
CA ALA A 249 0.12 -6.41 -5.64
C ALA A 249 0.94 -7.55 -5.02
N PRO A 250 2.27 -7.43 -4.93
CA PRO A 250 3.12 -8.52 -4.47
C PRO A 250 2.74 -9.05 -3.07
N LEU A 251 2.37 -8.18 -2.13
CA LEU A 251 1.92 -8.59 -0.80
C LEU A 251 0.66 -9.50 -0.85
N VAL A 252 -0.27 -9.20 -1.75
CA VAL A 252 -1.47 -10.03 -1.99
C VAL A 252 -1.10 -11.37 -2.62
N TYR A 253 -0.02 -11.41 -3.39
CA TYR A 253 0.42 -12.63 -4.08
C TYR A 253 1.13 -13.62 -3.15
N LEU A 254 1.81 -13.15 -2.09
CA LEU A 254 2.62 -14.01 -1.21
C LEU A 254 1.84 -15.22 -0.64
N PRO A 255 0.62 -15.09 -0.10
CA PRO A 255 -0.10 -16.23 0.45
C PRO A 255 -0.62 -17.22 -0.61
N PHE A 256 -0.63 -16.82 -1.88
CA PHE A 256 -1.14 -17.65 -2.98
C PHE A 256 -0.08 -18.52 -3.65
N CYS A 257 1.19 -18.16 -3.55
CA CYS A 257 2.23 -18.81 -4.34
C CYS A 257 3.55 -18.89 -3.59
N ASP A 258 4.12 -20.08 -3.52
CA ASP A 258 5.41 -20.35 -2.85
C ASP A 258 6.56 -20.58 -3.85
N ASP A 259 6.41 -20.13 -5.11
CA ASP A 259 7.43 -20.19 -6.18
C ASP A 259 8.17 -18.86 -6.25
N GLY A 260 9.49 -18.88 -5.92
CA GLY A 260 10.32 -17.68 -5.90
C GLY A 260 10.45 -16.98 -7.26
N ALA A 261 10.48 -17.73 -8.37
CA ALA A 261 10.57 -17.16 -9.71
C ALA A 261 9.27 -16.41 -10.08
N LEU A 262 8.11 -16.96 -9.72
CA LEU A 262 6.81 -16.28 -9.93
C LEU A 262 6.65 -15.08 -9.00
N ARG A 263 7.10 -15.15 -7.75
CA ARG A 263 7.10 -14.01 -6.82
C ARG A 263 7.96 -12.86 -7.34
N ARG A 264 9.16 -13.14 -7.83
CA ARG A 264 10.02 -12.16 -8.48
C ARG A 264 9.33 -11.53 -9.70
N ARG A 265 8.77 -12.36 -10.58
CA ARG A 265 8.03 -11.89 -11.77
C ARG A 265 6.84 -11.01 -11.40
N CYS A 266 6.11 -11.33 -10.33
CA CYS A 266 5.02 -10.52 -9.80
C CYS A 266 5.52 -9.13 -9.40
N SER A 267 6.61 -9.06 -8.61
CA SER A 267 7.21 -7.80 -8.16
C SER A 267 7.74 -6.97 -9.33
N GLU A 268 8.50 -7.57 -10.25
CA GLU A 268 9.02 -6.89 -11.45
C GLU A 268 7.89 -6.30 -12.30
N ARG A 269 6.81 -7.07 -12.53
CA ARG A 269 5.64 -6.60 -13.29
C ARG A 269 4.92 -5.46 -12.58
N PHE A 270 4.74 -5.55 -11.26
CA PHE A 270 4.10 -4.52 -10.46
C PHE A 270 4.91 -3.21 -10.48
N VAL A 271 6.22 -3.30 -10.32
CA VAL A 271 7.12 -2.15 -10.38
C VAL A 271 7.10 -1.51 -11.78
N ALA A 272 7.22 -2.29 -12.84
CA ALA A 272 7.23 -1.78 -14.20
C ALA A 272 5.93 -1.05 -14.59
N ASP A 273 4.79 -1.43 -13.98
CA ASP A 273 3.51 -0.79 -14.25
C ASP A 273 3.27 0.46 -13.39
N ARG A 274 3.79 0.46 -12.14
CA ARG A 274 3.51 1.51 -11.16
C ARG A 274 4.51 2.65 -11.18
N VAL A 275 5.75 2.36 -11.54
CA VAL A 275 6.84 3.32 -11.52
C VAL A 275 7.22 3.65 -12.96
N PRO A 276 6.99 4.87 -13.43
CA PRO A 276 7.33 5.26 -14.79
C PRO A 276 8.84 5.18 -15.00
N ILE A 277 9.25 5.03 -16.26
CA ILE A 277 10.66 5.18 -16.63
C ILE A 277 11.07 6.61 -16.34
N LEU A 278 12.00 6.76 -15.40
CA LEU A 278 12.52 8.05 -14.97
C LEU A 278 13.76 8.43 -15.81
N GLY A 279 14.13 9.69 -15.74
CA GLY A 279 15.37 10.20 -16.34
C GLY A 279 16.64 9.63 -15.68
N PRO A 280 17.81 10.22 -15.91
CA PRO A 280 19.06 9.75 -15.32
C PRO A 280 19.01 9.84 -13.77
N PRO A 281 19.82 9.01 -13.07
CA PRO A 281 19.91 9.03 -11.62
C PRO A 281 20.17 10.43 -11.06
N LEU A 282 19.53 10.79 -9.96
CA LEU A 282 19.79 12.06 -9.27
C LEU A 282 21.17 12.07 -8.59
N TRP A 283 21.61 10.91 -8.06
CA TRP A 283 22.98 10.78 -7.58
C TRP A 283 23.95 10.74 -8.76
N ASN A 284 24.92 11.63 -8.73
CA ASN A 284 25.86 11.89 -9.84
C ASN A 284 27.14 11.05 -9.81
N GLY A 285 27.19 10.01 -8.97
CA GLY A 285 28.35 9.12 -8.83
C GLY A 285 29.44 9.64 -7.88
N ARG A 286 29.30 10.85 -7.30
CA ARG A 286 30.24 11.38 -6.32
C ARG A 286 29.86 10.95 -4.91
N HIS A 287 30.83 10.44 -4.16
CA HIS A 287 30.65 10.11 -2.74
C HIS A 287 30.82 11.34 -1.87
N TYR A 288 30.08 11.35 -0.78
CA TYR A 288 30.12 12.45 0.18
C TYR A 288 31.25 12.24 1.20
N SER A 289 31.86 13.34 1.67
CA SER A 289 32.98 13.33 2.62
C SER A 289 32.56 13.85 3.99
N HIS A 290 31.50 13.27 4.55
CA HIS A 290 31.04 13.59 5.89
C HIS A 290 31.77 12.76 6.95
N ASP A 291 31.92 13.29 8.16
CA ASP A 291 32.47 12.58 9.31
C ASP A 291 31.58 11.42 9.76
N ARG A 292 30.27 11.55 9.53
CA ARG A 292 29.26 10.54 9.85
C ARG A 292 28.56 10.06 8.59
N ILE A 293 28.24 8.76 8.55
CA ILE A 293 27.39 8.20 7.50
C ILE A 293 25.96 8.69 7.71
N ARG A 294 25.37 9.31 6.71
CA ARG A 294 23.99 9.82 6.75
C ARG A 294 23.02 8.76 6.24
N ILE A 295 22.07 8.38 7.08
CA ILE A 295 21.05 7.37 6.78
C ILE A 295 19.68 8.03 6.75
N ALA A 296 18.95 7.84 5.65
CA ALA A 296 17.55 8.20 5.52
C ALA A 296 16.68 6.94 5.64
N TYR A 297 15.83 6.88 6.66
CA TYR A 297 14.79 5.85 6.80
C TYR A 297 13.48 6.37 6.21
N LEU A 298 12.90 5.62 5.27
CA LEU A 298 11.68 5.98 4.55
C LEU A 298 10.53 5.07 4.99
N SER A 299 9.43 5.64 5.50
CA SER A 299 8.27 4.84 5.91
C SER A 299 6.95 5.60 5.96
N ALA A 300 5.84 4.89 5.71
CA ALA A 300 4.48 5.28 6.04
C ALA A 300 4.07 4.85 7.47
N ASP A 301 4.96 4.21 8.23
CA ASP A 301 4.64 3.55 9.49
C ASP A 301 5.30 4.19 10.71
N PHE A 302 5.83 5.41 10.60
CA PHE A 302 6.33 6.19 11.74
C PHE A 302 5.18 6.75 12.57
N ARG A 303 4.35 5.84 13.08
CA ARG A 303 3.15 6.05 13.90
C ARG A 303 2.92 4.79 14.76
N GLN A 304 1.78 4.68 15.44
CA GLN A 304 1.45 3.41 16.11
C GLN A 304 1.26 2.31 15.06
N HIS A 305 2.28 1.47 14.90
CA HIS A 305 2.33 0.41 13.90
C HIS A 305 3.38 -0.65 14.30
N ALA A 306 3.19 -1.90 13.86
CA ALA A 306 4.10 -3.01 14.14
C ALA A 306 5.56 -2.73 13.75
N THR A 307 5.81 -2.08 12.61
CA THR A 307 7.16 -1.68 12.18
C THR A 307 7.79 -0.69 13.17
N ALA A 308 7.01 0.26 13.68
CA ALA A 308 7.48 1.23 14.68
C ALA A 308 7.80 0.53 16.02
N ASP A 309 6.93 -0.39 16.46
CA ASP A 309 7.16 -1.20 17.68
C ASP A 309 8.46 -2.00 17.61
N LEU A 310 8.88 -2.44 16.43
CA LEU A 310 10.13 -3.14 16.22
C LEU A 310 11.35 -2.23 16.20
N ILE A 311 11.26 -1.08 15.47
CA ILE A 311 12.44 -0.28 15.11
C ILE A 311 12.76 0.87 16.08
N ALA A 312 11.82 1.29 16.92
CA ALA A 312 11.99 2.49 17.76
C ALA A 312 13.25 2.40 18.65
N GLY A 313 13.43 1.29 19.35
CA GLY A 313 14.60 1.07 20.18
C GLY A 313 15.93 1.05 19.40
N LEU A 314 15.94 0.59 18.15
CA LEU A 314 17.10 0.63 17.27
C LEU A 314 17.45 2.07 16.89
N ILE A 315 16.45 2.87 16.49
CA ILE A 315 16.66 4.27 16.11
C ILE A 315 17.27 5.06 17.27
N GLU A 316 16.78 4.87 18.48
CA GLU A 316 17.32 5.54 19.68
C GLU A 316 18.78 5.17 19.98
N ARG A 317 19.21 3.95 19.63
CA ARG A 317 20.52 3.40 19.98
C ARG A 317 21.60 3.55 18.94
N HIS A 318 21.32 4.06 17.74
CA HIS A 318 22.36 4.30 16.74
C HIS A 318 23.55 5.09 17.30
N ASP A 319 24.79 4.69 16.98
CA ASP A 319 26.01 5.42 17.38
C ASP A 319 26.10 6.78 16.67
N ARG A 320 25.60 7.82 17.35
CA ARG A 320 25.55 9.19 16.82
C ARG A 320 26.93 9.81 16.56
N ARG A 321 28.00 9.19 17.01
CA ARG A 321 29.37 9.62 16.66
C ARG A 321 29.74 9.21 15.23
N ARG A 322 29.09 8.18 14.68
CA ARG A 322 29.39 7.59 13.37
C ARG A 322 28.26 7.74 12.36
N PHE A 323 27.04 7.85 12.85
CA PHE A 323 25.84 7.88 12.03
C PHE A 323 24.98 9.11 12.34
N GLU A 324 24.42 9.70 11.30
CA GLU A 324 23.35 10.67 11.38
C GLU A 324 22.10 10.02 10.77
N VAL A 325 21.02 9.88 11.57
CA VAL A 325 19.84 9.16 11.15
C VAL A 325 18.64 10.09 11.02
N SER A 326 18.02 10.08 9.86
CA SER A 326 16.89 10.93 9.53
C SER A 326 15.69 10.10 9.11
N ALA A 327 14.50 10.53 9.53
CA ALA A 327 13.23 9.99 9.06
C ALA A 327 12.68 10.83 7.90
N PHE A 328 12.24 10.16 6.84
CA PHE A 328 11.37 10.71 5.81
C PHE A 328 10.01 10.03 5.94
N SER A 329 9.13 10.67 6.69
CA SER A 329 7.82 10.14 7.04
C SER A 329 6.78 10.54 6.01
N PHE A 330 6.14 9.57 5.39
CA PHE A 330 4.92 9.77 4.63
C PHE A 330 3.69 9.16 5.34
N SER A 331 3.84 8.86 6.64
CA SER A 331 2.72 8.47 7.50
C SER A 331 1.88 9.68 7.91
N ARG A 332 0.58 9.41 8.14
CA ARG A 332 -0.27 10.37 8.83
C ARG A 332 0.21 10.56 10.27
N ASP A 333 0.08 11.77 10.78
CA ASP A 333 0.20 12.03 12.20
C ASP A 333 -1.05 11.47 12.90
N ASP A 334 -0.84 10.48 13.77
CA ASP A 334 -1.90 9.84 14.55
C ASP A 334 -1.95 10.32 16.00
N GLY A 335 -1.09 11.29 16.38
CA GLY A 335 -0.97 11.80 17.74
C GLY A 335 -0.51 10.77 18.77
N SER A 336 0.05 9.63 18.32
CA SER A 336 0.44 8.53 19.21
C SER A 336 1.75 8.81 19.95
N ALA A 337 1.88 8.27 21.15
CA ALA A 337 3.13 8.30 21.92
C ALA A 337 4.30 7.63 21.16
N MET A 338 4.01 6.64 20.30
CA MET A 338 5.01 6.01 19.45
C MET A 338 5.55 6.98 18.39
N ARG A 339 4.68 7.77 17.74
CA ARG A 339 5.13 8.80 16.81
C ARG A 339 6.01 9.86 17.49
N GLU A 340 5.61 10.33 18.67
CA GLU A 340 6.43 11.27 19.46
C GLU A 340 7.77 10.67 19.86
N ARG A 341 7.80 9.38 20.24
CA ARG A 341 9.02 8.65 20.55
C ARG A 341 9.98 8.61 19.36
N LEU A 342 9.46 8.30 18.17
CA LEU A 342 10.25 8.29 16.93
C LEU A 342 10.76 9.68 16.55
N ILE A 343 9.93 10.72 16.66
CA ILE A 343 10.36 12.11 16.42
C ILE A 343 11.57 12.47 17.30
N ARG A 344 11.55 12.10 18.58
CA ARG A 344 12.68 12.32 19.49
C ARG A 344 13.88 11.42 19.21
N GLY A 345 13.65 10.24 18.66
CA GLY A 345 14.69 9.23 18.39
C GLY A 345 15.58 9.55 17.19
N PHE A 346 15.05 10.23 16.17
CA PHE A 346 15.81 10.63 14.99
C PHE A 346 16.57 11.94 15.22
N ASP A 347 17.71 12.13 14.53
CA ASP A 347 18.40 13.44 14.48
C ASP A 347 17.56 14.47 13.73
N ARG A 348 16.83 14.02 12.71
CA ARG A 348 15.93 14.84 11.89
C ARG A 348 14.69 14.02 11.50
N PHE A 349 13.51 14.62 11.62
CA PHE A 349 12.25 14.02 11.24
C PHE A 349 11.53 14.91 10.24
N GLU A 350 11.41 14.44 8.99
CA GLU A 350 10.77 15.16 7.88
C GLU A 350 9.42 14.54 7.54
N ASP A 351 8.36 15.31 7.68
CA ASP A 351 7.04 14.93 7.14
C ASP A 351 7.01 15.28 5.64
N VAL A 352 7.03 14.26 4.81
CA VAL A 352 7.05 14.41 3.34
C VAL A 352 5.77 13.91 2.68
N ARG A 353 4.70 13.75 3.44
CA ARG A 353 3.43 13.18 2.99
C ARG A 353 2.84 13.93 1.79
N VAL A 354 2.90 15.26 1.81
CA VAL A 354 2.32 16.11 0.76
C VAL A 354 3.29 16.43 -0.39
N ARG A 355 4.55 15.98 -0.29
CA ARG A 355 5.55 16.18 -1.35
C ARG A 355 5.45 15.08 -2.39
N SER A 356 5.72 15.38 -3.65
CA SER A 356 5.87 14.38 -4.72
C SER A 356 7.09 13.49 -4.51
N ASP A 357 7.12 12.31 -5.15
CA ASP A 357 8.29 11.41 -5.10
C ASP A 357 9.57 12.09 -5.61
N ALA A 358 9.46 12.88 -6.68
CA ALA A 358 10.59 13.63 -7.23
C ALA A 358 11.12 14.71 -6.26
N GLU A 359 10.25 15.39 -5.51
CA GLU A 359 10.67 16.37 -4.51
C GLU A 359 11.38 15.70 -3.33
N VAL A 360 10.84 14.58 -2.84
CA VAL A 360 11.48 13.80 -1.77
C VAL A 360 12.83 13.24 -2.22
N ALA A 361 12.92 12.75 -3.44
CA ALA A 361 14.18 12.26 -4.00
C ALA A 361 15.23 13.40 -4.10
N ARG A 362 14.83 14.62 -4.48
CA ARG A 362 15.75 15.79 -4.44
C ARG A 362 16.19 16.13 -3.02
N LEU A 363 15.29 16.10 -2.04
CA LEU A 363 15.65 16.33 -0.63
C LEU A 363 16.68 15.31 -0.14
N LEU A 364 16.56 14.04 -0.54
CA LEU A 364 17.54 13.00 -0.21
C LEU A 364 18.89 13.30 -0.85
N ARG A 365 18.91 13.66 -2.14
CA ARG A 365 20.13 14.01 -2.86
C ARG A 365 20.78 15.27 -2.29
N ASP A 366 20.00 16.33 -2.04
CA ASP A 366 20.50 17.64 -1.55
C ASP A 366 20.94 17.54 -0.08
N GLY A 367 20.35 16.65 0.70
CA GLY A 367 20.79 16.30 2.05
C GLY A 367 22.02 15.41 2.09
N GLU A 368 22.53 15.00 0.91
CA GLU A 368 23.75 14.19 0.76
C GLU A 368 23.72 12.91 1.61
N PHE A 369 22.59 12.16 1.56
CA PHE A 369 22.46 10.91 2.26
C PHE A 369 23.28 9.79 1.58
N ASP A 370 24.11 9.09 2.36
CA ASP A 370 24.90 7.95 1.90
C ASP A 370 24.02 6.74 1.66
N ILE A 371 23.03 6.52 2.53
CA ILE A 371 22.15 5.35 2.51
C ILE A 371 20.69 5.79 2.60
N ALA A 372 19.84 5.24 1.73
CA ALA A 372 18.40 5.28 1.88
C ALA A 372 17.86 3.88 2.21
N VAL A 373 17.09 3.75 3.28
CA VAL A 373 16.51 2.50 3.75
C VAL A 373 14.99 2.54 3.56
N ASP A 374 14.48 1.71 2.68
CA ASP A 374 13.05 1.51 2.48
C ASP A 374 12.51 0.51 3.50
N LEU A 375 11.65 0.99 4.40
CA LEU A 375 10.97 0.17 5.40
C LEU A 375 9.57 -0.29 4.97
N LYS A 376 9.20 -0.06 3.71
CA LYS A 376 7.87 -0.40 3.19
C LYS A 376 7.88 -1.51 2.15
N GLY A 377 8.75 -1.42 1.17
CA GLY A 377 8.70 -2.32 0.02
C GLY A 377 7.32 -2.28 -0.67
N HIS A 378 6.68 -3.44 -0.82
CA HIS A 378 5.36 -3.56 -1.45
C HIS A 378 4.18 -3.58 -0.46
N THR A 379 4.35 -2.98 0.72
CA THR A 379 3.26 -2.84 1.68
C THR A 379 2.44 -1.56 1.42
N GLU A 380 1.28 -1.45 2.06
CA GLU A 380 0.40 -0.30 1.92
C GLU A 380 1.09 1.01 2.26
N GLY A 381 0.81 2.06 1.49
CA GLY A 381 1.43 3.37 1.65
C GLY A 381 2.87 3.45 1.12
N SER A 382 3.38 2.44 0.42
CA SER A 382 4.72 2.47 -0.18
C SER A 382 4.84 3.54 -1.29
N ARG A 383 6.04 4.11 -1.42
CA ARG A 383 6.37 5.14 -2.41
C ARG A 383 7.67 4.80 -3.16
N PRO A 384 7.65 3.71 -3.98
CA PRO A 384 8.85 3.23 -4.67
C PRO A 384 9.43 4.24 -5.67
N GLY A 385 8.62 5.17 -6.17
CA GLY A 385 9.04 6.24 -7.07
C GLY A 385 10.13 7.14 -6.48
N ILE A 386 10.19 7.32 -5.15
CA ILE A 386 11.25 8.11 -4.50
C ILE A 386 12.62 7.53 -4.82
N LEU A 387 12.79 6.22 -4.55
CA LEU A 387 14.08 5.53 -4.75
C LEU A 387 14.36 5.20 -6.22
N ALA A 388 13.34 5.17 -7.07
CA ALA A 388 13.50 5.01 -8.52
C ALA A 388 14.27 6.17 -9.16
N HIS A 389 14.23 7.37 -8.57
CA HIS A 389 15.08 8.50 -8.97
C HIS A 389 16.56 8.30 -8.63
N ARG A 390 16.92 7.24 -7.93
CA ARG A 390 18.29 6.94 -7.50
C ARG A 390 18.96 8.15 -6.79
N PRO A 391 18.41 8.66 -5.68
CA PRO A 391 18.93 9.84 -4.99
C PRO A 391 20.19 9.57 -4.16
N CYS A 392 20.45 8.34 -3.73
CA CYS A 392 21.52 7.97 -2.82
C CYS A 392 22.50 6.96 -3.44
N PRO A 393 23.79 6.95 -3.01
CA PRO A 393 24.79 5.96 -3.41
C PRO A 393 24.36 4.52 -3.10
N VAL A 394 23.73 4.30 -1.93
CA VAL A 394 23.30 2.98 -1.45
C VAL A 394 21.80 3.03 -1.13
N GLN A 395 21.05 2.05 -1.63
CA GLN A 395 19.61 1.92 -1.40
C GLN A 395 19.26 0.51 -0.94
N VAL A 396 18.59 0.40 0.21
CA VAL A 396 18.41 -0.86 0.96
C VAL A 396 16.94 -1.11 1.23
N SER A 397 16.47 -2.33 0.99
CA SER A 397 15.16 -2.83 1.45
C SER A 397 15.31 -3.49 2.80
N TYR A 398 14.48 -3.14 3.76
CA TYR A 398 14.54 -3.70 5.11
C TYR A 398 13.18 -3.77 5.78
N LEU A 399 12.91 -4.86 6.46
CA LEU A 399 11.89 -5.12 7.48
C LEU A 399 10.43 -5.17 6.98
N GLY A 400 9.97 -4.18 6.18
CA GLY A 400 8.53 -4.01 5.88
C GLY A 400 7.94 -5.07 4.95
N TYR A 401 8.67 -5.50 3.94
CA TYR A 401 8.21 -6.49 2.95
C TYR A 401 9.18 -7.67 2.87
N PRO A 402 8.72 -8.90 3.15
CA PRO A 402 9.58 -10.09 3.21
C PRO A 402 9.72 -10.75 1.82
N GLY A 403 10.32 -10.07 0.87
CA GLY A 403 10.51 -10.56 -0.49
C GLY A 403 11.26 -9.55 -1.36
N THR A 404 11.59 -9.95 -2.59
CA THR A 404 12.24 -9.04 -3.54
C THR A 404 11.30 -7.92 -3.99
N ILE A 405 11.82 -6.71 -4.07
CA ILE A 405 11.08 -5.57 -4.63
C ILE A 405 10.99 -5.69 -6.16
N GLY A 406 11.93 -6.42 -6.79
CA GLY A 406 11.96 -6.57 -8.24
C GLY A 406 12.34 -5.27 -8.96
N ALA A 407 13.11 -4.41 -8.31
CA ALA A 407 13.46 -3.08 -8.80
C ALA A 407 14.96 -2.93 -8.98
N PRO A 408 15.44 -2.44 -10.14
CA PRO A 408 16.89 -2.35 -10.43
C PRO A 408 17.60 -1.24 -9.65
N TRP A 409 16.85 -0.38 -8.98
CA TRP A 409 17.42 0.73 -8.19
C TRP A 409 17.63 0.41 -6.71
N LEU A 410 17.21 -0.77 -6.22
CA LEU A 410 17.56 -1.24 -4.89
C LEU A 410 18.80 -2.12 -4.95
N ASP A 411 19.78 -1.81 -4.11
CA ASP A 411 21.08 -2.50 -4.10
C ASP A 411 21.05 -3.74 -3.22
N TYR A 412 20.44 -3.63 -2.03
CA TYR A 412 20.53 -4.64 -0.98
C TYR A 412 19.18 -4.95 -0.35
N ILE A 413 19.03 -6.19 0.10
CA ILE A 413 18.01 -6.63 1.05
C ILE A 413 18.69 -7.17 2.31
N LEU A 414 18.25 -6.68 3.49
CA LEU A 414 18.72 -7.20 4.78
C LEU A 414 17.92 -8.43 5.17
N ALA A 415 18.63 -9.50 5.49
CA ALA A 415 18.07 -10.80 5.87
C ALA A 415 18.97 -11.50 6.90
N ASP A 416 18.66 -12.71 7.26
CA ASP A 416 19.57 -13.67 7.87
C ASP A 416 19.64 -14.94 7.04
N ALA A 417 20.61 -15.81 7.34
CA ALA A 417 20.85 -17.02 6.55
C ALA A 417 19.70 -18.03 6.62
N ARG A 418 18.83 -17.93 7.63
CA ARG A 418 17.68 -18.83 7.80
C ARG A 418 16.49 -18.38 6.96
N VAL A 419 16.15 -17.06 7.02
CA VAL A 419 15.02 -16.54 6.27
C VAL A 419 15.31 -16.48 4.77
N LEU A 420 16.56 -16.17 4.37
CA LEU A 420 16.92 -16.01 2.97
C LEU A 420 18.30 -16.61 2.68
N PRO A 421 18.41 -17.93 2.47
CA PRO A 421 19.66 -18.56 2.06
C PRO A 421 20.21 -17.96 0.76
N LEU A 422 21.55 -17.93 0.59
CA LEU A 422 22.21 -17.34 -0.60
C LEU A 422 21.80 -18.02 -1.91
N GLU A 423 21.41 -19.29 -1.87
CA GLU A 423 20.91 -20.05 -3.01
C GLU A 423 19.64 -19.43 -3.61
N GLN A 424 18.89 -18.66 -2.80
CA GLN A 424 17.71 -17.92 -3.23
C GLN A 424 18.05 -16.64 -3.99
N GLN A 425 19.33 -16.22 -4.09
CA GLN A 425 19.75 -14.98 -4.78
C GLN A 425 19.19 -14.88 -6.20
N ILE A 426 19.02 -15.98 -6.87
CA ILE A 426 18.45 -16.06 -8.24
C ILE A 426 17.02 -15.50 -8.33
N HIS A 427 16.29 -15.46 -7.22
CA HIS A 427 14.92 -14.95 -7.12
C HIS A 427 14.84 -13.51 -6.62
N TYR A 428 15.98 -12.86 -6.36
CA TYR A 428 16.05 -11.49 -5.83
C TYR A 428 16.80 -10.56 -6.79
N SER A 429 16.29 -9.35 -6.99
CA SER A 429 17.00 -8.31 -7.72
C SER A 429 18.08 -7.66 -6.85
N GLU A 430 17.83 -7.54 -5.56
CA GLU A 430 18.73 -7.00 -4.54
C GLU A 430 19.81 -8.01 -4.17
N LYS A 431 20.98 -7.53 -3.75
CA LYS A 431 22.01 -8.38 -3.15
C LYS A 431 21.67 -8.71 -1.70
N ILE A 432 21.78 -9.96 -1.33
CA ILE A 432 21.44 -10.45 0.00
C ILE A 432 22.55 -10.09 0.99
N VAL A 433 22.19 -9.45 2.09
CA VAL A 433 23.10 -9.17 3.21
C VAL A 433 22.58 -9.89 4.45
N HIS A 434 23.39 -10.82 4.97
CA HIS A 434 23.06 -11.57 6.15
C HIS A 434 23.53 -10.87 7.43
N LEU A 435 22.57 -10.60 8.30
CA LEU A 435 22.84 -10.30 9.71
C LEU A 435 23.08 -11.61 10.50
N PRO A 436 23.86 -11.59 11.59
CA PRO A 436 24.39 -12.85 12.16
C PRO A 436 23.34 -13.76 12.80
N HIS A 437 22.36 -13.25 13.52
CA HIS A 437 21.41 -14.07 14.30
C HIS A 437 20.02 -14.10 13.69
N CYS A 438 19.40 -12.95 13.60
CA CYS A 438 18.08 -12.75 13.04
C CYS A 438 18.04 -11.41 12.30
N TYR A 439 17.30 -11.34 11.21
CA TYR A 439 17.12 -10.08 10.48
C TYR A 439 16.13 -9.15 11.17
N GLN A 440 15.20 -9.71 11.95
CA GLN A 440 14.16 -8.94 12.62
C GLN A 440 14.70 -8.30 13.88
N VAL A 441 14.74 -6.98 13.92
CA VAL A 441 15.00 -6.22 15.14
C VAL A 441 13.80 -6.31 16.09
N ASN A 442 14.06 -6.29 17.37
CA ASN A 442 13.05 -6.13 18.41
C ASN A 442 13.48 -5.04 19.41
N ASP A 443 12.51 -4.30 19.92
CA ASP A 443 12.74 -3.33 20.96
C ASP A 443 12.65 -4.00 22.34
N SER A 444 13.78 -4.14 23.01
CA SER A 444 13.88 -4.74 24.34
C SER A 444 13.28 -3.90 25.48
N THR A 445 12.77 -2.70 25.19
CA THR A 445 12.13 -1.83 26.20
C THR A 445 10.61 -1.91 26.20
N ARG A 446 10.03 -2.77 25.37
CA ARG A 446 8.57 -2.93 25.28
C ARG A 446 8.01 -3.51 26.58
N ALA A 447 7.11 -2.74 27.21
CA ALA A 447 6.47 -3.17 28.44
C ALA A 447 5.38 -4.23 28.17
N ILE A 448 5.31 -5.24 29.02
CA ILE A 448 4.18 -6.17 29.09
C ILE A 448 3.27 -5.66 30.20
N GLY A 449 1.99 -5.45 29.89
CA GLY A 449 0.99 -4.98 30.85
C GLY A 449 0.61 -6.03 31.91
N GLU A 450 -0.37 -5.68 32.72
CA GLU A 450 -1.00 -6.62 33.65
C GLU A 450 -1.73 -7.73 32.85
N THR A 451 -1.51 -8.99 33.27
CA THR A 451 -2.17 -10.12 32.62
C THR A 451 -3.63 -10.18 33.06
N PRO A 452 -4.60 -10.09 32.13
CA PRO A 452 -6.01 -10.20 32.49
C PRO A 452 -6.36 -11.62 32.93
N THR A 453 -7.51 -11.81 33.53
CA THR A 453 -8.07 -13.14 33.77
C THR A 453 -8.61 -13.75 32.48
N ARG A 454 -8.75 -15.08 32.43
CA ARG A 454 -9.41 -15.75 31.31
C ARG A 454 -10.83 -15.25 31.08
N ALA A 455 -11.58 -15.00 32.13
CA ALA A 455 -12.96 -14.46 32.07
C ALA A 455 -13.00 -13.07 31.42
N GLU A 456 -12.08 -12.15 31.78
CA GLU A 456 -11.97 -10.83 31.16
C GLU A 456 -11.59 -10.93 29.68
N ALA A 457 -10.83 -11.95 29.29
CA ALA A 457 -10.45 -12.23 27.91
C ALA A 457 -11.53 -13.02 27.12
N GLY A 458 -12.63 -13.40 27.75
CA GLY A 458 -13.69 -14.21 27.16
C GLY A 458 -13.31 -15.68 26.93
N LEU A 459 -12.29 -16.18 27.64
CA LEU A 459 -11.79 -17.55 27.53
C LEU A 459 -12.41 -18.42 28.63
N PRO A 460 -12.78 -19.69 28.33
CA PRO A 460 -13.15 -20.66 29.37
C PRO A 460 -11.96 -21.02 30.27
N ASP A 461 -12.26 -21.38 31.55
CA ASP A 461 -11.20 -21.63 32.55
C ASP A 461 -10.41 -22.91 32.30
N ASP A 462 -11.09 -24.03 32.09
CA ASP A 462 -10.48 -25.38 32.07
C ASP A 462 -10.33 -25.94 30.64
N VAL A 463 -9.82 -25.13 29.70
CA VAL A 463 -9.60 -25.55 28.31
C VAL A 463 -8.20 -25.25 27.84
N PHE A 464 -7.70 -26.04 26.89
CA PHE A 464 -6.47 -25.74 26.18
C PHE A 464 -6.72 -24.62 25.15
N VAL A 465 -5.91 -23.55 25.20
CA VAL A 465 -6.07 -22.39 24.33
C VAL A 465 -4.99 -22.40 23.24
N PHE A 466 -5.36 -22.87 22.05
CA PHE A 466 -4.60 -22.56 20.85
C PHE A 466 -4.82 -21.10 20.48
N CYS A 467 -3.77 -20.41 20.02
CA CYS A 467 -3.84 -19.00 19.72
C CYS A 467 -3.21 -18.71 18.36
N CYS A 468 -3.81 -17.81 17.57
CA CYS A 468 -3.21 -17.20 16.39
C CYS A 468 -3.70 -15.77 16.22
N PHE A 469 -2.84 -14.80 16.49
CA PHE A 469 -3.15 -13.37 16.31
C PHE A 469 -2.62 -12.80 15.00
N ASN A 470 -2.35 -13.66 14.01
CA ASN A 470 -2.04 -13.22 12.66
C ASN A 470 -3.24 -12.56 12.01
N ALA A 471 -2.96 -11.59 11.13
CA ALA A 471 -3.99 -10.97 10.32
C ALA A 471 -4.73 -12.02 9.45
N PRO A 472 -6.05 -11.90 9.27
CA PRO A 472 -6.88 -12.89 8.57
C PRO A 472 -6.39 -13.27 7.17
N TRP A 473 -5.83 -12.34 6.42
CA TRP A 473 -5.32 -12.59 5.07
C TRP A 473 -4.16 -13.61 5.00
N LYS A 474 -3.54 -13.98 6.15
CA LYS A 474 -2.53 -15.04 6.25
C LYS A 474 -3.14 -16.44 6.44
N LEU A 475 -4.44 -16.52 6.77
CA LEU A 475 -5.12 -17.78 7.03
C LEU A 475 -5.53 -18.43 5.72
N THR A 476 -4.87 -19.54 5.40
CA THR A 476 -5.19 -20.33 4.20
C THR A 476 -6.18 -21.46 4.51
N PRO A 477 -6.91 -21.99 3.52
CA PRO A 477 -7.77 -23.15 3.72
C PRO A 477 -7.04 -24.35 4.35
N ALA A 478 -5.83 -24.64 3.87
CA ALA A 478 -5.04 -25.77 4.38
C ALA A 478 -4.68 -25.61 5.87
N MET A 479 -4.32 -24.42 6.31
CA MET A 479 -4.05 -24.13 7.73
C MET A 479 -5.32 -24.29 8.56
N PHE A 480 -6.43 -23.72 8.09
CA PHE A 480 -7.70 -23.80 8.80
C PHE A 480 -8.18 -25.25 8.95
N ASP A 481 -8.02 -26.08 7.91
CA ASP A 481 -8.36 -27.50 7.94
C ASP A 481 -7.57 -28.25 9.03
N VAL A 482 -6.27 -27.98 9.16
CA VAL A 482 -5.44 -28.54 10.26
C VAL A 482 -5.99 -28.11 11.62
N TRP A 483 -6.28 -26.84 11.81
CA TRP A 483 -6.78 -26.33 13.09
C TRP A 483 -8.15 -26.93 13.46
N MET A 484 -9.02 -27.16 12.50
CA MET A 484 -10.30 -27.84 12.76
C MET A 484 -10.08 -29.30 13.18
N ARG A 485 -9.09 -30.01 12.61
CA ARG A 485 -8.73 -31.36 13.06
C ARG A 485 -8.14 -31.34 14.48
N LEU A 486 -7.31 -30.36 14.81
CA LEU A 486 -6.78 -30.17 16.18
C LEU A 486 -7.91 -29.97 17.20
N LEU A 487 -8.87 -29.09 16.91
CA LEU A 487 -10.01 -28.85 17.78
C LEU A 487 -10.85 -30.13 17.98
N LYS A 488 -11.05 -30.94 16.95
CA LYS A 488 -11.75 -32.24 17.07
C LYS A 488 -10.97 -33.23 17.93
N ALA A 489 -9.64 -33.29 17.77
CA ALA A 489 -8.78 -34.23 18.46
C ALA A 489 -8.49 -33.84 19.92
N VAL A 490 -8.75 -32.59 20.30
CA VAL A 490 -8.65 -32.04 21.66
C VAL A 490 -10.00 -31.42 22.05
N PRO A 491 -10.99 -32.20 22.53
CA PRO A 491 -12.35 -31.71 22.78
C PRO A 491 -12.41 -30.52 23.76
N ALA A 492 -11.58 -30.53 24.80
CA ALA A 492 -11.46 -29.43 25.77
C ALA A 492 -10.44 -28.39 25.29
N SER A 493 -10.64 -27.83 24.09
CA SER A 493 -9.80 -26.73 23.57
C SER A 493 -10.60 -25.71 22.79
N VAL A 494 -10.03 -24.52 22.69
CA VAL A 494 -10.53 -23.41 21.88
C VAL A 494 -9.41 -22.88 20.97
N LEU A 495 -9.80 -22.20 19.90
CA LEU A 495 -8.89 -21.46 19.04
C LEU A 495 -9.14 -19.96 19.19
N TRP A 496 -8.16 -19.24 19.71
CA TRP A 496 -8.24 -17.82 20.00
C TRP A 496 -7.61 -17.03 18.86
N LEU A 497 -8.44 -16.32 18.11
CA LEU A 497 -8.08 -15.60 16.89
C LEU A 497 -8.19 -14.09 17.10
N LEU A 498 -7.51 -13.30 16.27
CA LEU A 498 -7.68 -11.85 16.24
C LEU A 498 -9.06 -11.51 15.65
N ASP A 499 -9.82 -10.65 16.34
CA ASP A 499 -11.04 -10.04 15.83
C ASP A 499 -10.68 -8.83 14.99
N ASP A 500 -10.44 -9.07 13.71
CA ASP A 500 -9.99 -8.06 12.78
C ASP A 500 -11.16 -7.40 12.06
N ASN A 501 -12.04 -8.22 11.48
CA ASN A 501 -13.22 -7.75 10.76
C ASN A 501 -14.39 -8.76 10.82
N ALA A 502 -15.62 -8.20 10.71
CA ALA A 502 -16.84 -8.99 10.81
C ALA A 502 -17.01 -10.04 9.70
N THR A 503 -16.49 -9.77 8.49
CA THR A 503 -16.53 -10.70 7.36
C THR A 503 -15.71 -11.95 7.64
N ALA A 504 -14.47 -11.77 8.10
CA ALA A 504 -13.59 -12.89 8.44
C ALA A 504 -14.17 -13.73 9.59
N ARG A 505 -14.66 -13.08 10.66
CA ARG A 505 -15.32 -13.77 11.78
C ARG A 505 -16.46 -14.65 11.30
N ARG A 506 -17.38 -14.12 10.51
CA ARG A 506 -18.52 -14.86 9.97
C ARG A 506 -18.08 -16.02 9.08
N ASN A 507 -17.12 -15.78 8.17
CA ASN A 507 -16.67 -16.80 7.22
C ASN A 507 -15.93 -17.94 7.91
N LEU A 508 -15.07 -17.63 8.91
CA LEU A 508 -14.38 -18.65 9.70
C LEU A 508 -15.37 -19.47 10.55
N ALA A 509 -16.35 -18.83 11.19
CA ALA A 509 -17.40 -19.54 11.93
C ALA A 509 -18.20 -20.47 11.01
N SER A 510 -18.58 -20.02 9.82
CA SER A 510 -19.29 -20.83 8.83
C SER A 510 -18.44 -22.00 8.33
N ALA A 511 -17.13 -21.79 8.12
CA ALA A 511 -16.21 -22.84 7.71
C ALA A 511 -16.01 -23.90 8.82
N ALA A 512 -15.99 -23.49 10.09
CA ALA A 512 -15.93 -24.40 11.23
C ALA A 512 -17.18 -25.31 11.28
N VAL A 513 -18.37 -24.72 11.14
CA VAL A 513 -19.64 -25.46 11.07
C VAL A 513 -19.62 -26.48 9.91
N ALA A 514 -19.19 -26.05 8.73
CA ALA A 514 -19.09 -26.93 7.55
C ALA A 514 -18.15 -28.12 7.78
N GLN A 515 -17.15 -27.95 8.67
CA GLN A 515 -16.26 -29.03 9.07
C GLN A 515 -16.71 -29.78 10.34
N GLY A 516 -17.88 -29.50 10.88
CA GLY A 516 -18.43 -30.19 12.07
C GLY A 516 -17.72 -29.79 13.39
N VAL A 517 -17.24 -28.57 13.46
CA VAL A 517 -16.70 -27.94 14.68
C VAL A 517 -17.69 -26.87 15.17
N ASP A 518 -17.99 -26.88 16.48
CA ASP A 518 -18.81 -25.85 17.10
C ASP A 518 -18.14 -24.46 16.91
N PRO A 519 -18.78 -23.48 16.25
CA PRO A 519 -18.23 -22.16 16.04
C PRO A 519 -17.97 -21.41 17.36
N GLY A 520 -18.63 -21.78 18.47
CA GLY A 520 -18.35 -21.24 19.81
C GLY A 520 -16.96 -21.58 20.33
N ARG A 521 -16.25 -22.53 19.72
CA ARG A 521 -14.85 -22.84 20.00
C ARG A 521 -13.84 -21.94 19.28
N LEU A 522 -14.31 -21.09 18.37
CA LEU A 522 -13.52 -19.99 17.80
C LEU A 522 -13.79 -18.73 18.62
N ILE A 523 -12.84 -18.32 19.42
CA ILE A 523 -12.93 -17.12 20.25
C ILE A 523 -12.18 -15.98 19.54
N PHE A 524 -12.80 -14.81 19.45
CA PHE A 524 -12.25 -13.67 18.74
C PHE A 524 -11.84 -12.56 19.72
N ALA A 525 -10.56 -12.22 19.70
CA ALA A 525 -9.94 -11.24 20.59
C ALA A 525 -9.90 -9.86 19.92
N PRO A 526 -10.44 -8.81 20.55
CA PRO A 526 -10.43 -7.46 19.98
C PRO A 526 -9.00 -6.89 19.87
N ARG A 527 -8.81 -5.89 19.02
CA ARG A 527 -7.59 -5.08 19.01
C ARG A 527 -7.53 -4.24 20.27
N ILE A 528 -6.41 -4.29 20.98
CA ILE A 528 -6.15 -3.60 22.24
C ILE A 528 -4.74 -3.00 22.22
N PRO A 529 -4.40 -2.04 23.11
CA PRO A 529 -3.07 -1.45 23.20
C PRO A 529 -1.94 -2.49 23.33
N SER A 530 -0.75 -2.18 22.78
CA SER A 530 0.38 -3.10 22.63
C SER A 530 0.77 -3.80 23.95
N ALA A 531 0.88 -3.08 25.07
CA ALA A 531 1.25 -3.67 26.36
C ALA A 531 0.21 -4.69 26.87
N ALA A 532 -1.08 -4.39 26.72
CA ALA A 532 -2.18 -5.30 27.04
C ALA A 532 -2.22 -6.49 26.07
N HIS A 533 -1.94 -6.24 24.78
CA HIS A 533 -1.83 -7.29 23.77
C HIS A 533 -0.72 -8.29 24.10
N LEU A 534 0.45 -7.82 24.52
CA LEU A 534 1.54 -8.69 24.99
C LEU A 534 1.11 -9.48 26.22
N ALA A 535 0.47 -8.83 27.19
CA ALA A 535 0.05 -9.48 28.44
C ALA A 535 -0.95 -10.63 28.21
N ARG A 536 -1.92 -10.47 27.30
CA ARG A 536 -2.93 -11.51 27.05
C ARG A 536 -2.36 -12.79 26.44
N HIS A 537 -1.18 -12.75 25.76
CA HIS A 537 -0.54 -13.97 25.24
C HIS A 537 -0.28 -15.01 26.33
N ARG A 538 -0.10 -14.58 27.57
CA ARG A 538 0.12 -15.46 28.74
C ARG A 538 -1.08 -16.34 29.09
N LEU A 539 -2.27 -16.02 28.57
CA LEU A 539 -3.49 -16.82 28.75
C LEU A 539 -3.59 -17.98 27.76
N ALA A 540 -2.86 -17.92 26.64
CA ALA A 540 -2.83 -18.97 25.64
C ALA A 540 -1.83 -20.06 26.01
N ASP A 541 -2.03 -21.27 25.49
CA ASP A 541 -1.15 -22.41 25.76
C ASP A 541 -0.14 -22.64 24.65
N LEU A 542 -0.52 -22.50 23.39
CA LEU A 542 0.35 -22.66 22.24
C LEU A 542 -0.07 -21.72 21.11
N PHE A 543 0.89 -20.95 20.59
CA PHE A 543 0.66 -20.15 19.38
C PHE A 543 0.82 -21.03 18.14
N LEU A 544 -0.21 -21.07 17.30
CA LEU A 544 -0.23 -21.78 16.04
C LEU A 544 0.11 -20.81 14.89
N ASP A 545 1.29 -20.95 14.32
CA ASP A 545 1.72 -20.12 13.20
C ASP A 545 1.07 -20.53 11.88
N THR A 546 1.09 -19.64 10.88
CA THR A 546 0.49 -19.79 9.56
C THR A 546 1.52 -20.09 8.47
N LEU A 547 1.09 -20.75 7.38
CA LEU A 547 1.89 -21.03 6.20
C LEU A 547 1.01 -20.78 4.94
N PRO A 548 1.55 -20.27 3.82
CA PRO A 548 2.96 -20.00 3.48
C PRO A 548 3.52 -18.70 4.08
N TYR A 549 2.71 -17.83 4.66
CA TYR A 549 3.16 -16.58 5.28
C TYR A 549 3.11 -16.71 6.81
N ASN A 550 4.28 -16.73 7.45
CA ASN A 550 4.41 -16.88 8.90
C ASN A 550 3.97 -15.63 9.71
N ALA A 551 3.84 -15.84 10.99
CA ALA A 551 3.89 -14.78 11.99
C ALA A 551 5.31 -14.17 12.03
N HIS A 552 5.38 -12.86 11.95
CA HIS A 552 6.64 -12.10 12.08
C HIS A 552 6.64 -11.37 13.43
N THR A 553 6.14 -10.13 13.47
CA THR A 553 5.99 -9.39 14.74
C THR A 553 5.13 -10.16 15.73
N THR A 554 4.04 -10.80 15.28
CA THR A 554 3.14 -11.59 16.15
C THR A 554 3.83 -12.81 16.77
N ALA A 555 4.78 -13.44 16.07
CA ALA A 555 5.58 -14.52 16.66
C ALA A 555 6.58 -13.98 17.68
N SER A 556 7.29 -12.89 17.37
CA SER A 556 8.21 -12.29 18.36
C SER A 556 7.47 -11.74 19.58
N ASP A 557 6.24 -11.23 19.42
CA ASP A 557 5.38 -10.80 20.53
C ASP A 557 4.98 -11.97 21.43
N ALA A 558 4.58 -13.10 20.82
CA ALA A 558 4.25 -14.31 21.56
C ALA A 558 5.46 -14.83 22.37
N LEU A 559 6.63 -14.90 21.72
CA LEU A 559 7.88 -15.33 22.36
C LEU A 559 8.31 -14.38 23.48
N TRP A 560 8.20 -13.05 23.25
CA TRP A 560 8.49 -12.03 24.26
C TRP A 560 7.60 -12.15 25.49
N ALA A 561 6.34 -12.53 25.29
CA ALA A 561 5.36 -12.74 26.37
C ALA A 561 5.48 -14.11 27.06
N GLY A 562 6.40 -14.99 26.64
CA GLY A 562 6.60 -16.32 27.19
C GLY A 562 5.66 -17.39 26.62
N LEU A 563 5.02 -17.15 25.47
CA LEU A 563 4.15 -18.12 24.81
C LEU A 563 4.93 -18.90 23.73
N PRO A 564 5.03 -20.24 23.81
CA PRO A 564 5.64 -21.06 22.77
C PRO A 564 4.90 -20.94 21.44
N VAL A 565 5.68 -20.82 20.36
CA VAL A 565 5.20 -20.72 18.98
C VAL A 565 5.53 -22.01 18.23
N LEU A 566 4.56 -22.64 17.62
CA LEU A 566 4.75 -23.77 16.72
C LEU A 566 4.65 -23.28 15.27
N THR A 567 5.67 -23.56 14.46
CA THR A 567 5.69 -23.18 13.04
C THR A 567 6.02 -24.34 12.12
N CYS A 568 5.63 -24.22 10.86
CA CYS A 568 6.12 -25.05 9.77
C CYS A 568 7.02 -24.23 8.84
N LEU A 569 8.22 -24.74 8.56
CA LEU A 569 9.21 -24.09 7.70
C LEU A 569 8.75 -24.02 6.24
N GLY A 570 8.57 -22.82 5.72
CA GLY A 570 8.28 -22.58 4.31
C GLY A 570 9.52 -22.55 3.44
N THR A 571 9.30 -22.33 2.14
CA THR A 571 10.38 -22.29 1.13
C THR A 571 10.87 -20.86 0.86
N GLN A 572 10.04 -19.86 1.08
CA GLN A 572 10.33 -18.45 0.81
C GLN A 572 10.51 -17.65 2.10
N PHE A 573 11.05 -16.44 1.99
CA PHE A 573 11.38 -15.54 3.10
C PHE A 573 10.25 -15.46 4.15
N ASP A 574 9.07 -15.08 3.72
CA ASP A 574 7.89 -14.86 4.58
C ASP A 574 7.42 -16.11 5.34
N GLY A 575 7.66 -17.31 4.79
CA GLY A 575 7.35 -18.60 5.41
C GLY A 575 8.51 -19.17 6.25
N ARG A 576 9.58 -18.42 6.47
CA ARG A 576 10.78 -18.87 7.22
C ARG A 576 11.10 -18.01 8.44
N VAL A 577 10.34 -16.92 8.61
CA VAL A 577 10.61 -15.94 9.67
C VAL A 577 10.43 -16.52 11.06
N ALA A 578 9.30 -17.19 11.32
CA ALA A 578 9.07 -17.77 12.66
C ALA A 578 10.11 -18.85 13.01
N ALA A 579 10.61 -19.60 12.03
CA ALA A 579 11.71 -20.54 12.24
C ALA A 579 13.01 -19.82 12.66
N SER A 580 13.35 -18.70 12.01
CA SER A 580 14.52 -17.89 12.41
C SER A 580 14.38 -17.35 13.82
N LEU A 581 13.20 -16.87 14.20
CA LEU A 581 12.92 -16.40 15.57
C LEU A 581 13.10 -17.52 16.58
N LEU A 582 12.50 -18.69 16.33
CA LEU A 582 12.55 -19.86 17.23
C LEU A 582 13.96 -20.40 17.42
N GLU A 583 14.72 -20.53 16.33
CA GLU A 583 16.11 -20.96 16.43
C GLU A 583 16.98 -19.94 17.19
N THR A 584 16.67 -18.64 17.03
CA THR A 584 17.41 -17.57 17.74
C THR A 584 17.11 -17.54 19.22
N VAL A 585 15.90 -17.90 19.66
CA VAL A 585 15.57 -18.04 21.09
C VAL A 585 15.86 -19.42 21.67
N GLY A 586 16.43 -20.35 20.88
CA GLY A 586 16.84 -21.66 21.35
C GLY A 586 15.72 -22.69 21.46
N LEU A 587 14.68 -22.59 20.64
CA LEU A 587 13.54 -23.53 20.56
C LEU A 587 13.38 -24.17 19.16
N PRO A 588 14.46 -24.74 18.56
CA PRO A 588 14.40 -25.26 17.19
C PRO A 588 13.45 -26.46 17.03
N GLU A 589 13.11 -27.19 18.10
CA GLU A 589 12.18 -28.32 18.10
C GLU A 589 10.73 -27.93 17.87
N LEU A 590 10.40 -26.63 17.90
CA LEU A 590 9.10 -26.10 17.52
C LEU A 590 9.02 -25.70 16.04
N VAL A 591 10.08 -25.97 15.28
CA VAL A 591 10.11 -25.79 13.81
C VAL A 591 9.91 -27.14 13.15
N THR A 592 8.75 -27.34 12.53
CA THR A 592 8.42 -28.54 11.76
C THR A 592 8.71 -28.35 10.28
N ARG A 593 8.76 -29.44 9.51
CA ARG A 593 9.11 -29.43 8.09
C ARG A 593 7.96 -29.84 7.16
N SER A 594 6.87 -30.32 7.72
CA SER A 594 5.64 -30.65 7.01
C SER A 594 4.42 -30.30 7.85
N MET A 595 3.27 -30.19 7.19
CA MET A 595 2.00 -29.94 7.89
C MET A 595 1.55 -31.11 8.74
N GLU A 596 1.95 -32.35 8.39
CA GLU A 596 1.72 -33.55 9.16
C GLU A 596 2.53 -33.51 10.48
N GLU A 597 3.81 -33.13 10.41
CA GLU A 597 4.65 -32.92 11.61
C GLU A 597 4.09 -31.80 12.50
N TYR A 598 3.63 -30.71 11.89
CA TYR A 598 3.02 -29.57 12.59
C TYR A 598 1.77 -30.01 13.37
N GLU A 599 0.85 -30.72 12.72
CA GLU A 599 -0.36 -31.24 13.36
C GLU A 599 -0.01 -32.24 14.48
N ALA A 600 0.90 -33.18 14.21
CA ALA A 600 1.31 -34.18 15.21
C ALA A 600 1.97 -33.53 16.43
N LEU A 601 2.83 -32.53 16.23
CA LEU A 601 3.49 -31.84 17.35
C LEU A 601 2.51 -30.97 18.14
N ALA A 602 1.57 -30.27 17.47
CA ALA A 602 0.50 -29.53 18.14
C ALA A 602 -0.34 -30.43 19.05
N LEU A 603 -0.73 -31.63 18.56
CA LEU A 603 -1.47 -32.62 19.33
C LEU A 603 -0.66 -33.17 20.51
N ALA A 604 0.63 -33.45 20.29
CA ALA A 604 1.50 -33.97 21.34
C ALA A 604 1.64 -32.94 22.48
N LEU A 605 1.85 -31.66 22.14
CA LEU A 605 1.98 -30.57 23.12
C LEU A 605 0.65 -30.32 23.88
N ALA A 606 -0.48 -30.39 23.19
CA ALA A 606 -1.79 -30.23 23.83
C ALA A 606 -2.15 -31.37 24.81
N ARG A 607 -1.52 -32.54 24.66
CA ARG A 607 -1.75 -33.73 25.49
C ARG A 607 -0.69 -33.95 26.57
N ASP A 608 0.41 -33.18 26.51
CA ASP A 608 1.53 -33.30 27.47
C ASP A 608 1.83 -31.94 28.13
N PRO A 609 1.12 -31.59 29.21
CA PRO A 609 1.34 -30.35 29.95
C PRO A 609 2.76 -30.21 30.51
N HIS A 610 3.44 -31.31 30.83
CA HIS A 610 4.82 -31.26 31.34
C HIS A 610 5.81 -30.83 30.27
N ARG A 611 5.68 -31.39 29.06
CA ARG A 611 6.50 -30.99 27.91
C ARG A 611 6.28 -29.52 27.55
N LEU A 612 5.04 -29.09 27.51
CA LEU A 612 4.70 -27.68 27.22
C LEU A 612 5.21 -26.75 28.32
N GLY A 613 5.07 -27.13 29.60
CA GLY A 613 5.60 -26.39 30.74
C GLY A 613 7.13 -26.25 30.69
N SER A 614 7.84 -27.30 30.28
CA SER A 614 9.31 -27.27 30.11
C SER A 614 9.72 -26.31 28.98
N LEU A 615 8.95 -26.25 27.89
CA LEU A 615 9.20 -25.29 26.81
C LEU A 615 8.99 -23.84 27.25
N ARG A 616 7.93 -23.58 28.04
CA ARG A 616 7.67 -22.25 28.62
C ARG A 616 8.77 -21.82 29.56
N ALA A 617 9.17 -22.70 30.52
CA ALA A 617 10.24 -22.41 31.47
C ALA A 617 11.56 -22.08 30.75
N ARG A 618 11.90 -22.86 29.70
CA ARG A 618 13.08 -22.58 28.88
C ARG A 618 12.97 -21.25 28.12
N LEU A 619 11.81 -20.92 27.59
CA LEU A 619 11.59 -19.65 26.90
C LEU A 619 11.75 -18.46 27.87
N GLU A 620 11.19 -18.55 29.10
CA GLU A 620 11.36 -17.54 30.15
C GLU A 620 12.82 -17.34 30.56
N GLU A 621 13.62 -18.42 30.59
CA GLU A 621 15.05 -18.35 30.88
C GLU A 621 15.88 -17.76 29.74
N THR A 622 15.53 -18.09 28.47
CA THR A 622 16.34 -17.72 27.31
C THR A 622 16.03 -16.33 26.75
N VAL A 623 14.78 -15.87 26.79
CA VAL A 623 14.36 -14.57 26.24
C VAL A 623 15.20 -13.40 26.73
N PRO A 624 15.52 -13.25 28.05
CA PRO A 624 16.28 -12.10 28.53
C PRO A 624 17.71 -12.00 28.01
N THR A 625 18.29 -13.11 27.56
CA THR A 625 19.68 -13.20 27.07
C THR A 625 19.78 -13.50 25.57
N SER A 626 18.64 -13.73 24.91
CA SER A 626 18.59 -14.08 23.49
C SER A 626 19.05 -12.93 22.61
N PRO A 627 19.86 -13.20 21.58
CA PRO A 627 20.20 -12.23 20.55
C PRO A 627 18.98 -11.60 19.86
N LEU A 628 17.83 -12.28 19.88
CA LEU A 628 16.58 -11.76 19.28
C LEU A 628 16.12 -10.46 19.94
N TYR A 629 16.40 -10.30 21.23
CA TYR A 629 15.98 -9.14 22.03
C TYR A 629 17.17 -8.28 22.48
N ASP A 630 18.40 -8.57 22.03
CA ASP A 630 19.57 -7.70 22.20
C ASP A 630 19.57 -6.59 21.13
N THR A 631 18.80 -5.53 21.39
CA THR A 631 18.71 -4.38 20.46
C THR A 631 20.09 -3.74 20.20
N ASP A 632 20.99 -3.72 21.18
CA ASP A 632 22.35 -3.16 21.01
C ASP A 632 23.25 -4.04 20.15
N GLY A 633 23.21 -5.36 20.34
CA GLY A 633 23.91 -6.33 19.50
C GLY A 633 23.42 -6.24 18.04
N PHE A 634 22.09 -6.18 17.87
CA PHE A 634 21.49 -5.99 16.56
C PHE A 634 21.96 -4.68 15.89
N ARG A 635 21.93 -3.56 16.64
CA ARG A 635 22.42 -2.26 16.16
C ARG A 635 23.86 -2.36 15.66
N ARG A 636 24.77 -2.97 16.42
CA ARG A 636 26.18 -3.13 16.03
C ARG A 636 26.32 -3.88 14.71
N SER A 637 25.56 -4.96 14.54
CA SER A 637 25.56 -5.77 13.33
C SER A 637 25.01 -5.00 12.12
N LEU A 638 23.89 -4.29 12.30
CA LEU A 638 23.29 -3.47 11.25
C LEU A 638 24.23 -2.33 10.81
N GLU A 639 24.85 -1.63 11.77
CA GLU A 639 25.81 -0.56 11.47
C GLU A 639 27.07 -1.09 10.77
N ALA A 640 27.49 -2.31 11.08
CA ALA A 640 28.59 -2.97 10.36
C ALA A 640 28.18 -3.28 8.90
N ALA A 641 26.93 -3.74 8.68
CA ALA A 641 26.40 -3.92 7.34
C ALA A 641 26.40 -2.59 6.55
N TYR A 642 25.88 -1.52 7.14
CA TYR A 642 25.83 -0.20 6.49
C TYR A 642 27.22 0.33 6.15
N ARG A 643 28.18 0.22 7.06
CA ARG A 643 29.57 0.61 6.77
C ARG A 643 30.15 -0.18 5.59
N ARG A 644 29.94 -1.50 5.57
CA ARG A 644 30.41 -2.34 4.47
C ARG A 644 29.80 -1.98 3.13
N MET A 645 28.49 -1.69 3.09
CA MET A 645 27.82 -1.22 1.87
C MET A 645 28.41 0.08 1.35
N VAL A 646 28.64 1.06 2.24
CA VAL A 646 29.28 2.35 1.89
C VAL A 646 30.72 2.15 1.41
N GLU A 647 31.50 1.28 2.04
CA GLU A 647 32.87 0.94 1.60
C GLU A 647 32.90 0.35 0.20
N ILE A 648 31.97 -0.60 -0.11
CA ILE A 648 31.84 -1.20 -1.44
C ILE A 648 31.51 -0.11 -2.47
N SER A 649 30.56 0.75 -2.16
CA SER A 649 30.16 1.86 -3.03
C SER A 649 31.31 2.85 -3.25
N ARG A 650 31.98 3.30 -2.16
CA ARG A 650 33.13 4.25 -2.24
C ARG A 650 34.32 3.68 -3.01
N ALA A 651 34.47 2.35 -3.02
CA ALA A 651 35.49 1.68 -3.84
C ALA A 651 35.09 1.57 -5.32
N GLY A 652 33.91 2.10 -5.73
CA GLY A 652 33.42 2.02 -7.10
C GLY A 652 33.01 0.59 -7.51
N ARG A 653 32.81 -0.32 -6.54
CA ARG A 653 32.40 -1.70 -6.81
C ARG A 653 30.89 -1.80 -6.93
N ALA A 654 30.42 -2.73 -7.76
CA ALA A 654 29.02 -3.08 -7.81
C ALA A 654 28.56 -3.69 -6.47
N PRO A 655 27.28 -3.56 -6.08
CA PRO A 655 26.73 -4.27 -4.93
C PRO A 655 27.02 -5.79 -4.99
N GLU A 656 27.42 -6.36 -3.87
CA GLU A 656 27.71 -7.78 -3.71
C GLU A 656 27.05 -8.35 -2.45
N SER A 657 26.66 -9.62 -2.48
CA SER A 657 26.12 -10.30 -1.29
C SER A 657 27.24 -10.58 -0.28
N PHE A 658 26.95 -10.39 0.99
CA PHE A 658 27.89 -10.67 2.08
C PHE A 658 27.18 -11.01 3.40
N ALA A 659 27.92 -11.58 4.34
CA ALA A 659 27.48 -11.78 5.70
C ALA A 659 28.25 -10.86 6.66
N VAL A 660 27.56 -10.35 7.65
CA VAL A 660 28.18 -9.62 8.76
C VAL A 660 28.67 -10.66 9.79
N PRO A 661 29.92 -10.57 10.26
CA PRO A 661 30.39 -11.43 11.35
C PRO A 661 29.55 -11.28 12.62
N GLY A 662 29.32 -12.41 13.33
CA GLY A 662 28.62 -12.43 14.62
C GLY A 662 29.44 -11.87 15.77
#